data_4b4a6ff249507bb6aba58de1c93821da
#
_entry.id   4b4a6ff249507bb6aba58de1c93821da
#
_cell.length_a   1.000
_cell.length_b   1.000
_cell.length_c   1.000
_cell.angle_alpha   90.00
_cell.angle_beta   90.00
_cell.angle_gamma   90.00
#
_symmetry.space_group_name_H-M   'P 1'
#
loop_
_entity.id
_entity.type
_entity.pdbx_description
1 polymer ?
#
loop_
_entity_poly.entity_id
_entity_poly.type
_entity_poly.pdbx_seq_one_letter_code
_entity_poly.pdbx_strand_id
1 'polypeptide(L)'
;MMNISDFSSPLTKNQYVQEWRKEFYDSLTHYEQKKVSFIPELLPELATKFDVFQVLSILQQRIGTETLAGALHPEQTIASPLQGEKLDSQWLKKSKMVGVNVRTIGGFWNIIGYALTLPKFHDSIHLLPIWEPGVVGSLYGKVSWNINQEFYSWQLQRAVPWLDTVEKQLKVVVNLLHALGKTVGLDVIPHTDRFSEIALIHPRLFEWVQREGGQLIDHTENSWQRVEETIWQHLHHQGAADGSSLNFDKNLLFDPSNPLMTDKKRQEIIFGITQEQRLHRRLALINTLVEQGFETLPMTMAPPYRGLHINPEVFVVDERGTRWYQYEFDHPQEMSRVFGPLTRYRFYHSKNDNQQWELDFERPHLAAWDYFKRKYHECQQQFNFDFMRGDMAHVQMRPEGIPQTTDAFYDPLKAVKNYVQKNGTPHFAFYAETFIAPPNVMGYGNEFDHLEAIEADATLGDLQSAVVGESIFMERFSLYDQLLRTRQFAPSFTMITADKDDPRFDEFYQTGNLIRYFIGLFLTDMPSYYSLGFEVRNQHLIRGKNEEYSKLYVFQIHDDTETDKVTHGPYLWGENMVYFQQLNALRLFAESIWEDIADQAIRWLLPPDATAQNKVIAWTQEHRPSYVFIANLESEVTQPLSQLSLDNYTLIFQTTSTQDKHMIAPNSGWVYKINEKMG
;
A
#
# COMPACT_ATOMS: atom_id res chain seq x y z
N MET A 1 34.31 -7.68 15.75
CA MET A 1 32.97 -8.14 16.15
C MET A 1 32.64 -7.49 17.48
N MET A 2 31.70 -6.57 17.49
CA MET A 2 31.16 -6.03 18.73
C MET A 2 30.64 -7.16 19.59
N ASN A 3 31.07 -7.26 20.82
CA ASN A 3 30.60 -8.30 21.72
C ASN A 3 29.16 -8.04 22.12
N ILE A 4 28.26 -9.00 21.95
CA ILE A 4 26.84 -8.92 22.29
C ILE A 4 26.59 -8.41 23.73
N SER A 5 27.57 -8.59 24.62
CA SER A 5 27.56 -8.11 26.01
C SER A 5 27.68 -6.56 26.15
N ASP A 6 28.12 -5.85 25.13
CA ASP A 6 28.33 -4.40 25.21
C ASP A 6 27.07 -3.57 24.97
N PHE A 7 25.96 -4.21 24.57
CA PHE A 7 24.66 -3.55 24.33
C PHE A 7 23.77 -3.44 25.59
N SER A 8 24.27 -3.78 26.75
CA SER A 8 23.53 -3.69 28.01
C SER A 8 23.32 -2.26 28.53
N SER A 9 23.91 -1.26 27.87
CA SER A 9 23.69 0.16 28.18
C SER A 9 23.04 0.87 27.01
N PRO A 10 21.94 1.64 27.18
CA PRO A 10 21.30 2.32 26.09
C PRO A 10 22.22 3.43 25.54
N LEU A 11 22.95 3.11 24.47
CA LEU A 11 23.70 4.11 23.73
C LEU A 11 22.74 5.22 23.23
N THR A 12 23.14 6.46 23.39
CA THR A 12 22.40 7.53 22.71
C THR A 12 22.50 7.33 21.20
N LYS A 13 21.46 7.74 20.46
CA LYS A 13 21.42 7.67 19.00
C LYS A 13 22.74 8.14 18.33
N ASN A 14 23.29 9.23 18.79
CA ASN A 14 24.53 9.80 18.24
C ASN A 14 25.76 8.93 18.54
N GLN A 15 25.85 8.35 19.72
CA GLN A 15 26.92 7.43 20.07
C GLN A 15 26.89 6.17 19.20
N TYR A 16 25.71 5.61 19.00
CA TYR A 16 25.54 4.43 18.14
C TYR A 16 25.97 4.73 16.68
N VAL A 17 25.53 5.83 16.09
CA VAL A 17 25.91 6.20 14.71
C VAL A 17 27.43 6.42 14.59
N GLN A 18 28.07 7.00 15.62
CA GLN A 18 29.52 7.20 15.62
C GLN A 18 30.28 5.87 15.73
N GLU A 19 29.82 4.95 16.57
CA GLU A 19 30.42 3.63 16.71
C GLU A 19 30.21 2.79 15.47
N TRP A 20 28.99 2.79 14.94
CA TRP A 20 28.67 2.12 13.67
C TRP A 20 29.59 2.61 12.54
N ARG A 21 29.79 3.92 12.38
CA ARG A 21 30.68 4.48 11.33
C ARG A 21 32.14 4.03 11.47
N LYS A 22 32.61 3.82 12.67
CA LYS A 22 33.98 3.34 12.90
C LYS A 22 34.10 1.86 12.54
N GLU A 23 33.12 1.06 12.94
CA GLU A 23 33.16 -0.38 12.78
C GLU A 23 32.85 -0.80 11.33
N PHE A 24 31.90 -0.14 10.70
CA PHE A 24 31.40 -0.50 9.36
C PHE A 24 31.82 0.49 8.26
N TYR A 25 32.94 1.14 8.47
CA TYR A 25 33.50 2.09 7.48
C TYR A 25 33.67 1.46 6.09
N ASP A 26 34.12 0.21 6.02
CA ASP A 26 34.32 -0.50 4.77
C ASP A 26 32.99 -0.75 4.05
N SER A 27 31.93 -1.12 4.77
CA SER A 27 30.58 -1.32 4.21
C SER A 27 30.02 -0.03 3.60
N LEU A 28 30.17 1.09 4.32
CA LEU A 28 29.80 2.40 3.79
C LEU A 28 30.61 2.78 2.55
N THR A 29 31.93 2.60 2.60
CA THR A 29 32.82 2.88 1.49
C THR A 29 32.51 2.01 0.25
N HIS A 30 32.20 0.73 0.46
CA HIS A 30 31.79 -0.16 -0.63
C HIS A 30 30.47 0.30 -1.27
N TYR A 31 29.52 0.77 -0.49
CA TYR A 31 28.28 1.34 -1.00
C TYR A 31 28.55 2.62 -1.80
N GLU A 32 29.30 3.57 -1.26
CA GLU A 32 29.66 4.84 -1.91
C GLU A 32 30.39 4.59 -3.23
N GLN A 33 31.27 3.56 -3.28
CA GLN A 33 32.02 3.16 -4.48
C GLN A 33 31.22 2.24 -5.43
N LYS A 34 29.94 2.03 -5.20
CA LYS A 34 29.05 1.18 -6.01
C LYS A 34 29.44 -0.31 -6.08
N LYS A 35 30.21 -0.81 -5.12
CA LYS A 35 30.58 -2.23 -5.05
C LYS A 35 29.44 -3.10 -4.52
N VAL A 36 28.57 -2.51 -3.70
CA VAL A 36 27.33 -3.12 -3.19
C VAL A 36 26.17 -2.15 -3.41
N SER A 37 24.94 -2.66 -3.51
CA SER A 37 23.77 -1.83 -3.82
C SER A 37 23.09 -1.23 -2.60
N PHE A 38 23.46 -1.65 -1.40
CA PHE A 38 22.89 -1.20 -0.12
C PHE A 38 23.98 -1.19 0.96
N ILE A 39 23.68 -0.64 2.13
CA ILE A 39 24.58 -0.63 3.28
C ILE A 39 24.19 -1.78 4.22
N PRO A 40 24.85 -2.94 4.15
CA PRO A 40 24.36 -4.17 4.78
C PRO A 40 24.36 -4.12 6.31
N GLU A 41 25.34 -3.46 6.91
CA GLU A 41 25.51 -3.42 8.37
C GLU A 41 24.73 -2.28 9.04
N LEU A 42 23.97 -1.52 8.27
CA LEU A 42 23.16 -0.43 8.77
C LEU A 42 21.75 -0.92 9.13
N LEU A 43 21.40 -0.89 10.40
CA LEU A 43 20.05 -1.21 10.85
C LEU A 43 19.03 -0.24 10.22
N PRO A 44 17.96 -0.74 9.59
CA PRO A 44 16.96 0.10 8.91
C PRO A 44 16.37 1.18 9.81
N GLU A 45 16.04 0.87 11.06
CA GLU A 45 15.52 1.87 11.99
C GLU A 45 16.51 3.01 12.27
N LEU A 46 17.80 2.72 12.26
CA LEU A 46 18.81 3.76 12.48
C LEU A 46 19.05 4.58 11.23
N ALA A 47 19.01 3.96 10.07
CA ALA A 47 19.09 4.67 8.80
C ALA A 47 18.01 5.75 8.67
N THR A 48 16.78 5.47 9.13
CA THR A 48 15.70 6.46 9.14
C THR A 48 15.95 7.65 10.06
N LYS A 49 16.90 7.55 10.97
CA LYS A 49 17.23 8.57 11.97
C LYS A 49 18.53 9.34 11.67
N PHE A 50 19.18 9.05 10.56
CA PHE A 50 20.34 9.85 10.13
C PHE A 50 19.93 11.30 9.91
N ASP A 51 20.83 12.22 10.27
CA ASP A 51 20.56 13.61 9.92
C ASP A 51 20.66 13.85 8.41
N VAL A 52 20.03 14.92 7.94
CA VAL A 52 19.91 15.20 6.51
C VAL A 52 21.27 15.33 5.84
N PHE A 53 22.26 15.97 6.49
CA PHE A 53 23.58 16.17 5.89
C PHE A 53 24.35 14.86 5.75
N GLN A 54 24.16 13.92 6.69
CA GLN A 54 24.73 12.58 6.60
C GLN A 54 24.17 11.83 5.38
N VAL A 55 22.86 11.85 5.20
CA VAL A 55 22.19 11.19 4.06
C VAL A 55 22.63 11.86 2.75
N LEU A 56 22.64 13.18 2.67
CA LEU A 56 23.07 13.91 1.48
C LEU A 56 24.54 13.63 1.12
N SER A 57 25.42 13.52 2.11
CA SER A 57 26.83 13.17 1.88
C SER A 57 26.99 11.78 1.28
N ILE A 58 26.26 10.78 1.82
CA ILE A 58 26.24 9.39 1.30
C ILE A 58 25.70 9.39 -0.12
N LEU A 59 24.58 10.07 -0.37
CA LEU A 59 23.98 10.15 -1.70
C LEU A 59 24.90 10.83 -2.71
N GLN A 60 25.60 11.91 -2.33
CA GLN A 60 26.54 12.60 -3.20
C GLN A 60 27.65 11.67 -3.68
N GLN A 61 28.20 10.84 -2.80
CA GLN A 61 29.20 9.85 -3.18
C GLN A 61 28.58 8.75 -4.06
N ARG A 62 27.36 8.32 -3.76
CA ARG A 62 26.70 7.22 -4.46
C ARG A 62 26.22 7.56 -5.86
N ILE A 63 25.49 8.68 -6.02
CA ILE A 63 24.85 9.05 -7.30
C ILE A 63 25.54 10.22 -8.01
N GLY A 64 26.52 10.87 -7.37
CA GLY A 64 27.26 12.02 -7.89
C GLY A 64 26.57 13.36 -7.64
N THR A 65 27.37 14.44 -7.70
CA THR A 65 26.91 15.79 -7.36
C THR A 65 25.83 16.32 -8.30
N GLU A 66 25.97 16.10 -9.60
CA GLU A 66 25.00 16.60 -10.60
C GLU A 66 23.63 15.92 -10.46
N THR A 67 23.62 14.58 -10.35
CA THR A 67 22.38 13.82 -10.17
C THR A 67 21.69 14.20 -8.86
N LEU A 68 22.46 14.34 -7.78
CA LEU A 68 21.90 14.75 -6.49
C LEU A 68 21.33 16.17 -6.57
N ALA A 69 22.04 17.11 -7.18
CA ALA A 69 21.55 18.48 -7.33
C ALA A 69 20.24 18.54 -8.14
N GLY A 70 20.18 17.79 -9.26
CA GLY A 70 18.97 17.65 -10.05
C GLY A 70 17.80 17.03 -9.26
N ALA A 71 18.07 15.94 -8.53
CA ALA A 71 17.06 15.26 -7.74
C ALA A 71 16.48 16.12 -6.59
N LEU A 72 17.30 17.00 -6.00
CA LEU A 72 16.89 17.94 -4.94
C LEU A 72 16.13 19.17 -5.46
N HIS A 73 15.95 19.30 -6.78
CA HIS A 73 15.21 20.40 -7.37
C HIS A 73 13.77 19.94 -7.73
N PRO A 74 12.73 20.45 -7.05
CA PRO A 74 11.36 19.93 -7.23
C PRO A 74 10.77 20.21 -8.63
N GLU A 75 11.32 21.19 -9.36
CA GLU A 75 10.91 21.49 -10.74
C GLU A 75 11.52 20.53 -11.76
N GLN A 76 12.50 19.72 -11.36
CA GLN A 76 13.10 18.69 -12.20
C GLN A 76 12.44 17.35 -11.94
N THR A 77 12.41 16.51 -12.95
CA THR A 77 11.96 15.12 -12.84
C THR A 77 13.12 14.21 -13.20
N ILE A 78 13.55 13.40 -12.24
CA ILE A 78 14.47 12.30 -12.52
C ILE A 78 13.68 11.19 -13.21
N ALA A 79 14.22 10.69 -14.31
CA ALA A 79 13.61 9.61 -15.05
C ALA A 79 13.38 8.37 -14.17
N SER A 80 12.22 7.75 -14.31
CA SER A 80 11.97 6.44 -13.72
C SER A 80 13.00 5.42 -14.25
N PRO A 81 13.40 4.41 -13.44
CA PRO A 81 14.22 3.29 -13.93
C PRO A 81 13.62 2.57 -15.13
N LEU A 82 12.30 2.68 -15.35
CA LEU A 82 11.57 2.09 -16.46
C LEU A 82 11.49 3.00 -17.70
N GLN A 83 11.88 4.27 -17.58
CA GLN A 83 11.77 5.24 -18.66
C GLN A 83 12.85 5.01 -19.71
N GLY A 84 12.47 4.93 -20.99
CA GLY A 84 13.37 4.71 -22.14
C GLY A 84 13.34 3.27 -22.67
N GLU A 85 12.85 2.32 -21.93
CA GLU A 85 12.51 1.00 -22.42
C GLU A 85 11.05 0.99 -22.90
N LYS A 86 10.76 0.22 -23.96
CA LYS A 86 9.37 -0.01 -24.40
C LYS A 86 8.71 -1.03 -23.46
N LEU A 87 8.67 -0.70 -22.19
CA LEU A 87 8.05 -1.56 -21.18
C LEU A 87 6.56 -1.26 -21.12
N ASP A 88 5.77 -2.31 -21.11
CA ASP A 88 4.40 -2.30 -20.65
C ASP A 88 4.36 -2.46 -19.12
N SER A 89 3.19 -2.64 -18.53
CA SER A 89 3.02 -2.82 -17.08
C SER A 89 3.46 -4.20 -16.54
N GLN A 90 3.87 -5.14 -17.40
CA GLN A 90 4.19 -6.52 -17.01
C GLN A 90 5.42 -6.65 -16.09
N TRP A 91 6.27 -5.63 -16.04
CA TRP A 91 7.43 -5.57 -15.13
C TRP A 91 7.04 -5.81 -13.67
N LEU A 92 5.82 -5.37 -13.25
CA LEU A 92 5.35 -5.52 -11.89
C LEU A 92 5.21 -6.99 -11.44
N LYS A 93 5.00 -7.91 -12.38
CA LYS A 93 4.87 -9.35 -12.09
C LYS A 93 6.13 -10.02 -11.54
N LYS A 94 7.27 -9.33 -11.63
CA LYS A 94 8.56 -9.82 -11.10
C LYS A 94 9.10 -8.94 -9.98
N SER A 95 8.43 -7.84 -9.68
CA SER A 95 8.89 -6.84 -8.70
C SER A 95 8.96 -7.40 -7.28
N LYS A 96 9.97 -6.96 -6.53
CA LYS A 96 10.15 -7.25 -5.11
C LYS A 96 9.83 -5.99 -4.30
N MET A 97 8.53 -5.76 -4.08
CA MET A 97 7.99 -4.52 -3.54
C MET A 97 8.14 -4.42 -2.02
N VAL A 98 8.35 -3.19 -1.57
CA VAL A 98 8.31 -2.80 -0.15
C VAL A 98 7.21 -1.77 0.06
N GLY A 99 6.24 -2.09 0.92
CA GLY A 99 5.18 -1.15 1.31
C GLY A 99 5.62 -0.26 2.47
N VAL A 100 5.52 1.05 2.31
CA VAL A 100 5.96 2.03 3.31
C VAL A 100 4.79 2.88 3.76
N ASN A 101 4.37 2.70 5.03
CA ASN A 101 3.50 3.66 5.69
C ASN A 101 4.33 4.88 6.10
N VAL A 102 4.07 6.02 5.48
CA VAL A 102 4.84 7.27 5.70
C VAL A 102 4.71 7.77 7.13
N ARG A 103 3.53 7.58 7.76
CA ARG A 103 3.32 7.90 9.18
C ARG A 103 4.19 7.04 10.08
N THR A 104 4.22 5.74 9.80
CA THR A 104 5.03 4.77 10.55
C THR A 104 6.52 5.08 10.52
N ILE A 105 7.06 5.44 9.34
CA ILE A 105 8.48 5.77 9.17
C ILE A 105 8.83 7.17 9.67
N GLY A 106 7.82 8.02 9.93
CA GLY A 106 7.99 9.35 10.52
C GLY A 106 8.12 10.51 9.53
N GLY A 107 7.89 10.28 8.24
CA GLY A 107 7.86 11.31 7.19
C GLY A 107 8.56 10.91 5.90
N PHE A 108 8.38 11.73 4.86
CA PHE A 108 8.91 11.41 3.53
C PHE A 108 10.43 11.28 3.48
N TRP A 109 11.16 12.16 4.15
CA TRP A 109 12.63 12.12 4.13
C TRP A 109 13.20 10.83 4.71
N ASN A 110 12.55 10.26 5.71
CA ASN A 110 13.01 9.04 6.36
C ASN A 110 13.01 7.83 5.41
N ILE A 111 12.20 7.88 4.35
CA ILE A 111 12.16 6.85 3.29
C ILE A 111 13.52 6.74 2.61
N ILE A 112 14.21 7.87 2.41
CA ILE A 112 15.53 7.87 1.77
C ILE A 112 16.56 7.19 2.66
N GLY A 113 16.56 7.47 3.96
CA GLY A 113 17.42 6.74 4.91
C GLY A 113 17.18 5.24 4.87
N TYR A 114 15.91 4.82 4.85
CA TYR A 114 15.53 3.42 4.73
C TYR A 114 15.99 2.80 3.40
N ALA A 115 15.84 3.51 2.29
CA ALA A 115 16.25 3.04 0.96
C ALA A 115 17.75 2.71 0.87
N LEU A 116 18.60 3.36 1.69
CA LEU A 116 20.04 3.03 1.76
C LEU A 116 20.30 1.59 2.26
N THR A 117 19.36 1.01 2.98
CA THR A 117 19.47 -0.36 3.54
C THR A 117 18.82 -1.43 2.64
N LEU A 118 18.18 -1.03 1.55
CA LEU A 118 17.47 -1.91 0.64
C LEU A 118 18.36 -2.31 -0.56
N PRO A 119 18.64 -3.61 -0.74
CA PRO A 119 19.32 -4.11 -1.93
C PRO A 119 18.63 -3.71 -3.26
N LYS A 120 19.37 -3.78 -4.36
CA LYS A 120 18.86 -3.43 -5.70
C LYS A 120 17.64 -4.26 -6.12
N PHE A 121 17.54 -5.49 -5.68
CA PHE A 121 16.44 -6.38 -6.00
C PHE A 121 15.11 -6.01 -5.32
N HIS A 122 15.12 -5.22 -4.24
CA HIS A 122 13.93 -4.53 -3.78
C HIS A 122 13.74 -3.29 -4.66
N ASP A 123 13.19 -3.52 -5.83
CA ASP A 123 13.15 -2.58 -6.95
C ASP A 123 12.01 -1.56 -6.87
N SER A 124 11.05 -1.77 -5.99
CA SER A 124 9.83 -0.97 -5.92
C SER A 124 9.46 -0.57 -4.50
N ILE A 125 9.15 0.70 -4.32
CA ILE A 125 8.64 1.28 -3.07
C ILE A 125 7.18 1.69 -3.28
N HIS A 126 6.27 1.04 -2.57
CA HIS A 126 4.87 1.41 -2.53
C HIS A 126 4.62 2.34 -1.33
N LEU A 127 4.19 3.57 -1.58
CA LEU A 127 3.76 4.51 -0.54
C LEU A 127 2.29 4.28 -0.21
N LEU A 128 2.00 3.93 1.04
CA LEU A 128 0.64 3.91 1.54
C LEU A 128 0.04 5.32 1.46
N PRO A 129 -1.29 5.50 1.67
CA PRO A 129 -1.95 6.76 1.35
C PRO A 129 -1.25 7.99 1.93
N ILE A 130 -1.09 9.00 1.07
CA ILE A 130 -0.28 10.20 1.36
C ILE A 130 -1.12 11.45 1.65
N TRP A 131 -2.44 11.32 1.64
CA TRP A 131 -3.39 12.42 1.70
C TRP A 131 -3.71 12.86 3.13
N GLU A 132 -4.23 14.08 3.30
CA GLU A 132 -4.78 14.53 4.59
C GLU A 132 -5.90 13.57 5.04
N PRO A 133 -5.80 13.01 6.27
CA PRO A 133 -6.78 12.05 6.79
C PRO A 133 -8.04 12.75 7.29
N GLY A 134 -9.15 12.01 7.29
CA GLY A 134 -10.44 12.47 7.80
C GLY A 134 -10.59 12.34 9.32
N VAL A 135 -11.86 12.26 9.74
CA VAL A 135 -12.27 12.36 11.17
C VAL A 135 -11.67 11.28 12.06
N VAL A 136 -11.51 10.07 11.54
CA VAL A 136 -10.97 8.94 12.33
C VAL A 136 -9.44 8.83 12.24
N GLY A 137 -8.78 9.73 11.51
CA GLY A 137 -7.34 9.74 11.35
C GLY A 137 -6.78 8.66 10.42
N SER A 138 -7.63 7.85 9.79
CA SER A 138 -7.21 6.84 8.83
C SER A 138 -6.68 7.46 7.55
N LEU A 139 -5.49 7.03 7.10
CA LEU A 139 -4.90 7.48 5.83
C LEU A 139 -5.75 7.03 4.63
N TYR A 140 -6.54 5.96 4.77
CA TYR A 140 -7.47 5.49 3.75
C TYR A 140 -8.76 6.33 3.67
N GLY A 141 -9.05 7.13 4.69
CA GLY A 141 -10.16 8.08 4.70
C GLY A 141 -9.71 9.49 4.34
N LYS A 142 -9.26 9.72 3.11
CA LYS A 142 -8.77 11.04 2.70
C LYS A 142 -9.85 12.11 2.79
N VAL A 143 -9.49 13.27 3.34
CA VAL A 143 -10.39 14.41 3.46
C VAL A 143 -10.26 15.39 2.30
N SER A 144 -9.08 15.49 1.72
CA SER A 144 -8.75 16.39 0.61
C SER A 144 -7.71 15.76 -0.31
N TRP A 145 -7.40 16.45 -1.41
CA TRP A 145 -6.27 16.10 -2.29
C TRP A 145 -4.95 16.75 -1.85
N ASN A 146 -4.92 17.41 -0.71
CA ASN A 146 -3.69 17.93 -0.16
C ASN A 146 -2.84 16.79 0.41
N ILE A 147 -1.54 16.90 0.24
CA ILE A 147 -0.59 15.98 0.87
C ILE A 147 -0.58 16.23 2.38
N ASN A 148 -0.55 15.16 3.16
CA ASN A 148 -0.59 15.26 4.62
C ASN A 148 0.63 15.97 5.18
N GLN A 149 0.39 17.09 5.89
CA GLN A 149 1.43 17.95 6.45
C GLN A 149 2.25 17.26 7.55
N GLU A 150 1.75 16.21 8.19
CA GLU A 150 2.52 15.45 9.19
C GLU A 150 3.77 14.79 8.61
N PHE A 151 3.83 14.61 7.26
CA PHE A 151 4.97 14.01 6.57
C PHE A 151 6.09 14.97 6.22
N TYR A 152 5.91 16.26 6.55
CA TYR A 152 6.88 17.32 6.30
C TYR A 152 8.10 17.24 7.20
N SER A 153 9.29 17.40 6.64
CA SER A 153 10.56 17.42 7.37
C SER A 153 11.14 18.84 7.51
N TRP A 154 11.05 19.41 8.70
CA TRP A 154 11.71 20.67 9.03
C TRP A 154 13.24 20.59 8.93
N GLN A 155 13.81 19.42 9.18
CA GLN A 155 15.25 19.21 9.07
C GLN A 155 15.69 19.26 7.62
N LEU A 156 14.91 18.68 6.69
CA LEU A 156 15.18 18.77 5.26
C LEU A 156 15.09 20.21 4.77
N GLN A 157 14.07 20.95 5.16
CA GLN A 157 13.95 22.37 4.79
C GLN A 157 15.13 23.20 5.26
N ARG A 158 15.63 22.98 6.49
CA ARG A 158 16.82 23.69 7.01
C ARG A 158 18.07 23.40 6.18
N ALA A 159 18.24 22.17 5.70
CA ALA A 159 19.38 21.79 4.87
C ALA A 159 19.20 22.24 3.40
N VAL A 160 17.98 22.27 2.91
CA VAL A 160 17.59 22.60 1.53
C VAL A 160 16.42 23.59 1.56
N PRO A 161 16.68 24.90 1.70
CA PRO A 161 15.65 25.90 2.03
C PRO A 161 14.48 26.03 1.06
N TRP A 162 14.66 25.68 -0.22
CA TRP A 162 13.60 25.74 -1.23
C TRP A 162 12.60 24.58 -1.15
N LEU A 163 12.84 23.58 -0.29
CA LEU A 163 11.91 22.48 0.00
C LEU A 163 10.96 22.87 1.15
N ASP A 164 10.24 23.95 0.95
CA ASP A 164 9.41 24.64 1.95
C ASP A 164 7.96 24.15 2.00
N THR A 165 7.57 23.19 1.14
CA THR A 165 6.26 22.51 1.19
C THR A 165 6.42 21.00 1.19
N VAL A 166 5.39 20.30 1.70
CA VAL A 166 5.37 18.83 1.75
C VAL A 166 5.36 18.22 0.34
N GLU A 167 4.70 18.87 -0.63
CA GLU A 167 4.66 18.44 -2.03
C GLU A 167 6.05 18.49 -2.67
N LYS A 168 6.80 19.57 -2.44
CA LYS A 168 8.19 19.68 -2.92
C LYS A 168 9.08 18.59 -2.31
N GLN A 169 8.89 18.29 -1.03
CA GLN A 169 9.63 17.22 -0.36
C GLN A 169 9.26 15.84 -0.92
N LEU A 170 7.98 15.56 -1.14
CA LEU A 170 7.54 14.32 -1.80
C LEU A 170 8.14 14.18 -3.21
N LYS A 171 8.08 15.24 -4.03
CA LYS A 171 8.68 15.23 -5.37
C LYS A 171 10.16 14.87 -5.34
N VAL A 172 10.91 15.49 -4.42
CA VAL A 172 12.35 15.21 -4.25
C VAL A 172 12.60 13.79 -3.76
N VAL A 173 11.78 13.26 -2.87
CA VAL A 173 11.91 11.87 -2.40
C VAL A 173 11.68 10.89 -3.55
N VAL A 174 10.68 11.10 -4.40
CA VAL A 174 10.46 10.26 -5.59
C VAL A 174 11.65 10.39 -6.55
N ASN A 175 12.15 11.59 -6.83
CA ASN A 175 13.34 11.80 -7.66
C ASN A 175 14.57 11.04 -7.12
N LEU A 176 14.81 11.08 -5.82
CA LEU A 176 15.94 10.39 -5.19
C LEU A 176 15.78 8.86 -5.24
N LEU A 177 14.57 8.35 -5.06
CA LEU A 177 14.28 6.92 -5.22
C LEU A 177 14.53 6.46 -6.66
N HIS A 178 14.10 7.23 -7.67
CA HIS A 178 14.42 6.95 -9.07
C HIS A 178 15.94 6.98 -9.33
N ALA A 179 16.66 7.97 -8.79
CA ALA A 179 18.12 8.05 -8.91
C ALA A 179 18.83 6.85 -8.23
N LEU A 180 18.20 6.23 -7.23
CA LEU A 180 18.66 5.00 -6.58
C LEU A 180 18.20 3.72 -7.30
N GLY A 181 17.53 3.84 -8.46
CA GLY A 181 17.04 2.71 -9.25
C GLY A 181 15.78 2.04 -8.69
N LYS A 182 14.97 2.75 -7.88
CA LYS A 182 13.70 2.25 -7.33
C LYS A 182 12.52 2.86 -8.06
N THR A 183 11.55 2.04 -8.46
CA THR A 183 10.22 2.51 -8.87
C THR A 183 9.38 2.91 -7.67
N VAL A 184 8.43 3.82 -7.86
CA VAL A 184 7.61 4.33 -6.77
C VAL A 184 6.13 4.25 -7.12
N GLY A 185 5.34 3.67 -6.21
CA GLY A 185 3.90 3.55 -6.34
C GLY A 185 3.12 4.29 -5.27
N LEU A 186 1.83 4.51 -5.54
CA LEU A 186 0.89 5.13 -4.61
C LEU A 186 -0.38 4.30 -4.49
N ASP A 187 -1.13 4.52 -3.40
CA ASP A 187 -2.49 3.99 -3.27
C ASP A 187 -3.50 4.79 -4.11
N VAL A 188 -4.32 4.09 -4.89
CA VAL A 188 -5.51 4.63 -5.55
C VAL A 188 -6.74 4.14 -4.79
N ILE A 189 -7.44 5.08 -4.14
CA ILE A 189 -8.52 4.81 -3.19
C ILE A 189 -9.85 5.27 -3.79
N PRO A 190 -10.83 4.37 -4.09
CA PRO A 190 -12.08 4.71 -4.75
C PRO A 190 -13.13 5.34 -3.81
N HIS A 191 -12.73 5.81 -2.65
CA HIS A 191 -13.58 6.42 -1.63
C HIS A 191 -12.90 7.60 -0.93
N THR A 192 -13.63 8.27 -0.04
CA THR A 192 -13.15 9.38 0.80
C THR A 192 -13.70 9.26 2.21
N ASP A 193 -13.26 10.13 3.14
CA ASP A 193 -13.98 10.37 4.38
C ASP A 193 -15.42 10.84 4.08
N ARG A 194 -16.40 10.44 4.87
CA ARG A 194 -17.83 10.72 4.62
C ARG A 194 -18.14 12.20 4.44
N PHE A 195 -17.54 13.03 5.25
CA PHE A 195 -17.69 14.48 5.19
C PHE A 195 -16.38 15.15 4.75
N SER A 196 -15.74 14.55 3.75
CA SER A 196 -14.52 15.09 3.16
C SER A 196 -14.77 16.46 2.52
N GLU A 197 -13.75 17.29 2.50
CA GLU A 197 -13.78 18.52 1.71
C GLU A 197 -14.08 18.20 0.24
N ILE A 198 -13.61 17.06 -0.27
CA ILE A 198 -13.90 16.59 -1.64
C ILE A 198 -15.41 16.42 -1.85
N ALA A 199 -16.11 15.74 -0.93
CA ALA A 199 -17.55 15.54 -1.05
C ALA A 199 -18.35 16.85 -0.90
N LEU A 200 -17.85 17.75 -0.05
CA LEU A 200 -18.53 19.04 0.21
C LEU A 200 -18.30 20.09 -0.89
N ILE A 201 -17.16 20.03 -1.61
CA ILE A 201 -16.94 20.92 -2.77
C ILE A 201 -17.55 20.36 -4.07
N HIS A 202 -17.85 19.07 -4.11
CA HIS A 202 -18.42 18.37 -5.25
C HIS A 202 -19.63 17.48 -4.87
N PRO A 203 -20.69 18.02 -4.29
CA PRO A 203 -21.82 17.20 -3.85
C PRO A 203 -22.43 16.31 -4.94
N ARG A 204 -22.40 16.74 -6.20
CA ARG A 204 -22.90 15.99 -7.38
C ARG A 204 -22.17 14.67 -7.63
N LEU A 205 -20.94 14.54 -7.15
CA LEU A 205 -20.11 13.36 -7.38
C LEU A 205 -20.32 12.27 -6.33
N PHE A 206 -21.18 12.51 -5.34
CA PHE A 206 -21.44 11.60 -4.22
C PHE A 206 -22.92 11.27 -4.08
N GLU A 207 -23.22 10.19 -3.39
CA GLU A 207 -24.58 9.82 -3.00
C GLU A 207 -24.92 10.46 -1.65
N TRP A 208 -26.10 11.09 -1.58
CA TRP A 208 -26.59 11.76 -0.39
C TRP A 208 -27.90 11.17 0.08
N VAL A 209 -28.09 11.16 1.39
CA VAL A 209 -29.32 10.76 2.02
C VAL A 209 -29.79 11.85 2.97
N GLN A 210 -31.10 11.88 3.23
CA GLN A 210 -31.68 12.75 4.25
C GLN A 210 -32.38 11.91 5.32
N ARG A 211 -32.15 12.23 6.58
CA ARG A 211 -32.77 11.59 7.73
C ARG A 211 -33.60 12.57 8.54
N GLU A 212 -34.65 12.07 9.15
CA GLU A 212 -35.46 12.79 10.13
C GLU A 212 -35.77 11.85 11.32
N GLY A 213 -35.47 12.29 12.54
CA GLY A 213 -35.68 11.48 13.74
C GLY A 213 -35.01 10.10 13.72
N GLY A 214 -33.87 9.96 13.03
CA GLY A 214 -33.16 8.69 12.86
C GLY A 214 -33.65 7.82 11.71
N GLN A 215 -34.77 8.18 11.09
CA GLN A 215 -35.32 7.48 9.92
C GLN A 215 -34.80 8.10 8.63
N LEU A 216 -34.55 7.28 7.63
CA LEU A 216 -34.21 7.73 6.29
C LEU A 216 -35.49 8.20 5.60
N ILE A 217 -35.51 9.45 5.13
CA ILE A 217 -36.66 10.05 4.48
C ILE A 217 -36.46 10.39 3.00
N ASP A 218 -35.22 10.50 2.55
CA ASP A 218 -34.91 10.77 1.16
C ASP A 218 -33.56 10.15 0.76
N HIS A 219 -33.55 9.41 -0.34
CA HIS A 219 -32.34 8.94 -1.02
C HIS A 219 -32.45 9.05 -2.55
N THR A 220 -33.23 10.02 -3.02
CA THR A 220 -33.34 10.29 -4.45
C THR A 220 -31.98 10.69 -5.03
N GLU A 221 -31.78 10.32 -6.29
CA GLU A 221 -30.54 10.63 -7.02
C GLU A 221 -30.16 12.11 -6.97
N ASN A 222 -31.15 12.99 -6.93
CA ASN A 222 -30.95 14.44 -6.98
C ASN A 222 -30.83 15.11 -5.60
N SER A 223 -30.72 14.35 -4.51
CA SER A 223 -30.57 14.89 -3.14
C SER A 223 -29.40 15.87 -3.02
N TRP A 224 -28.35 15.69 -3.82
CA TRP A 224 -27.21 16.61 -3.90
C TRP A 224 -27.62 18.07 -4.23
N GLN A 225 -28.73 18.32 -4.93
CA GLN A 225 -29.19 19.69 -5.24
C GLN A 225 -29.55 20.45 -3.96
N ARG A 226 -30.18 19.77 -3.00
CA ARG A 226 -30.52 20.36 -1.71
C ARG A 226 -29.29 20.55 -0.84
N VAL A 227 -28.34 19.63 -0.92
CA VAL A 227 -27.05 19.76 -0.25
C VAL A 227 -26.30 20.99 -0.77
N GLU A 228 -26.22 21.18 -2.09
CA GLU A 228 -25.61 22.39 -2.70
C GLU A 228 -26.31 23.67 -2.25
N GLU A 229 -27.65 23.64 -2.16
CA GLU A 229 -28.41 24.78 -1.66
C GLU A 229 -28.10 25.09 -0.21
N THR A 230 -28.05 24.07 0.64
CA THR A 230 -27.67 24.21 2.04
C THR A 230 -26.27 24.79 2.20
N ILE A 231 -25.29 24.27 1.45
CA ILE A 231 -23.91 24.79 1.47
C ILE A 231 -23.87 26.25 1.00
N TRP A 232 -24.62 26.58 -0.05
CA TRP A 232 -24.69 27.94 -0.61
C TRP A 232 -25.30 28.92 0.40
N GLN A 233 -26.38 28.55 1.07
CA GLN A 233 -27.02 29.37 2.11
C GLN A 233 -26.09 29.54 3.33
N HIS A 234 -25.39 28.47 3.74
CA HIS A 234 -24.39 28.52 4.80
C HIS A 234 -23.26 29.52 4.46
N LEU A 235 -22.76 29.51 3.21
CA LEU A 235 -21.76 30.46 2.75
C LEU A 235 -22.26 31.91 2.76
N HIS A 236 -23.49 32.15 2.33
CA HIS A 236 -24.09 33.50 2.38
C HIS A 236 -24.25 34.01 3.81
N HIS A 237 -24.52 33.11 4.77
CA HIS A 237 -24.64 33.48 6.16
C HIS A 237 -23.26 33.75 6.82
N GLN A 238 -22.24 32.95 6.49
CA GLN A 238 -20.93 33.03 7.12
C GLN A 238 -19.88 33.83 6.32
N GLY A 239 -20.15 34.15 5.07
CA GLY A 239 -19.19 34.73 4.12
C GLY A 239 -18.21 33.70 3.56
N ALA A 240 -17.64 33.97 2.39
CA ALA A 240 -16.56 33.18 1.82
C ALA A 240 -15.33 33.19 2.73
N ALA A 241 -14.69 32.04 2.91
CA ALA A 241 -13.57 31.90 3.83
C ALA A 241 -12.29 32.64 3.38
N ASP A 242 -12.13 32.82 2.08
CA ASP A 242 -11.03 33.60 1.46
C ASP A 242 -11.34 35.11 1.37
N GLY A 243 -12.48 35.55 1.90
CA GLY A 243 -12.93 36.96 1.85
C GLY A 243 -13.45 37.39 0.47
N SER A 244 -13.58 36.49 -0.49
CA SER A 244 -14.12 36.82 -1.82
C SER A 244 -15.62 37.15 -1.78
N SER A 245 -16.09 37.93 -2.75
CA SER A 245 -17.52 38.20 -2.93
C SER A 245 -18.22 36.98 -3.51
N LEU A 246 -19.38 36.62 -2.97
CA LEU A 246 -20.25 35.55 -3.46
C LEU A 246 -21.24 36.03 -4.55
N ASN A 247 -20.92 37.11 -5.24
CA ASN A 247 -21.75 37.68 -6.31
C ASN A 247 -21.58 36.91 -7.64
N PHE A 248 -21.73 35.60 -7.62
CA PHE A 248 -21.68 34.75 -8.80
C PHE A 248 -22.73 33.63 -8.68
N ASP A 249 -23.03 32.97 -9.80
CA ASP A 249 -24.00 31.87 -9.82
C ASP A 249 -23.48 30.66 -9.02
N LYS A 250 -24.33 30.10 -8.16
CA LYS A 250 -24.07 28.86 -7.41
C LYS A 250 -23.50 27.72 -8.28
N ASN A 251 -24.00 27.59 -9.52
CA ASN A 251 -23.53 26.58 -10.44
C ASN A 251 -22.05 26.74 -10.81
N LEU A 252 -21.50 27.94 -10.79
CA LEU A 252 -20.06 28.15 -11.02
C LEU A 252 -19.22 27.53 -9.92
N LEU A 253 -19.72 27.53 -8.69
CA LEU A 253 -19.02 26.91 -7.56
C LEU A 253 -19.04 25.39 -7.61
N PHE A 254 -20.21 24.79 -7.91
CA PHE A 254 -20.41 23.35 -7.75
C PHE A 254 -20.28 22.51 -9.05
N ASP A 255 -20.21 23.15 -10.22
CA ASP A 255 -19.99 22.41 -11.47
C ASP A 255 -18.55 21.86 -11.54
N PRO A 256 -18.35 20.53 -11.45
CA PRO A 256 -17.02 19.92 -11.47
C PRO A 256 -16.29 20.10 -12.81
N SER A 257 -17.02 20.42 -13.89
CA SER A 257 -16.47 20.66 -15.23
C SER A 257 -16.01 22.10 -15.45
N ASN A 258 -16.30 23.02 -14.52
CA ASN A 258 -15.95 24.42 -14.67
C ASN A 258 -14.42 24.66 -14.54
N PRO A 259 -13.70 25.00 -15.62
CA PRO A 259 -12.24 25.16 -15.59
C PRO A 259 -11.78 26.41 -14.81
N LEU A 260 -12.66 27.38 -14.59
CA LEU A 260 -12.35 28.59 -13.84
C LEU A 260 -12.39 28.38 -12.31
N MET A 261 -13.00 27.28 -11.88
CA MET A 261 -13.19 26.96 -10.47
C MET A 261 -12.45 25.66 -10.14
N THR A 262 -11.17 25.75 -9.80
CA THR A 262 -10.36 24.61 -9.39
C THR A 262 -10.79 24.10 -8.01
N ASP A 263 -10.46 22.84 -7.68
CA ASP A 263 -10.73 22.28 -6.34
C ASP A 263 -10.11 23.12 -5.23
N LYS A 264 -8.88 23.59 -5.46
CA LYS A 264 -8.19 24.49 -4.52
C LYS A 264 -8.99 25.77 -4.30
N LYS A 265 -9.51 26.37 -5.38
CA LYS A 265 -10.31 27.61 -5.26
C LYS A 265 -11.64 27.37 -4.55
N ARG A 266 -12.31 26.25 -4.81
CA ARG A 266 -13.52 25.83 -4.07
C ARG A 266 -13.22 25.65 -2.58
N GLN A 267 -12.12 24.95 -2.27
CA GLN A 267 -11.66 24.71 -0.91
C GLN A 267 -11.38 26.05 -0.19
N GLU A 268 -10.68 26.99 -0.83
CA GLU A 268 -10.38 28.30 -0.28
C GLU A 268 -11.66 29.11 0.00
N ILE A 269 -12.63 29.12 -0.92
CA ILE A 269 -13.91 29.82 -0.75
C ILE A 269 -14.74 29.22 0.39
N ILE A 270 -14.86 27.87 0.44
CA ILE A 270 -15.77 27.22 1.38
C ILE A 270 -15.12 27.07 2.76
N PHE A 271 -13.86 26.67 2.80
CA PHE A 271 -13.18 26.31 4.06
C PHE A 271 -12.04 27.23 4.47
N GLY A 272 -11.39 27.90 3.54
CA GLY A 272 -10.24 28.76 3.78
C GLY A 272 -8.91 28.14 3.38
N ILE A 273 -7.82 28.83 3.77
CA ILE A 273 -6.46 28.53 3.29
C ILE A 273 -5.70 27.64 4.28
N THR A 274 -5.77 27.94 5.56
CA THR A 274 -5.01 27.18 6.57
C THR A 274 -5.74 25.92 7.00
N GLN A 275 -5.00 24.88 7.38
CA GLN A 275 -5.58 23.61 7.84
C GLN A 275 -6.54 23.82 9.04
N GLU A 276 -6.18 24.66 10.00
CA GLU A 276 -7.01 25.00 11.16
C GLU A 276 -8.32 25.68 10.74
N GLN A 277 -8.24 26.68 9.85
CA GLN A 277 -9.41 27.36 9.31
C GLN A 277 -10.32 26.39 8.57
N ARG A 278 -9.75 25.53 7.71
CA ARG A 278 -10.49 24.52 6.97
C ARG A 278 -11.22 23.54 7.89
N LEU A 279 -10.53 23.03 8.90
CA LEU A 279 -11.13 22.13 9.90
C LEU A 279 -12.32 22.77 10.61
N HIS A 280 -12.13 23.99 11.12
CA HIS A 280 -13.17 24.71 11.86
C HIS A 280 -14.43 24.96 10.99
N ARG A 281 -14.23 25.49 9.78
CA ARG A 281 -15.35 25.79 8.84
C ARG A 281 -16.02 24.52 8.33
N ARG A 282 -15.25 23.46 8.08
CA ARG A 282 -15.80 22.14 7.70
C ARG A 282 -16.69 21.58 8.80
N LEU A 283 -16.28 21.62 10.06
CA LEU A 283 -17.10 21.16 11.18
C LEU A 283 -18.40 21.99 11.30
N ALA A 284 -18.33 23.29 11.13
CA ALA A 284 -19.51 24.15 11.15
C ALA A 284 -20.48 23.79 10.01
N LEU A 285 -19.97 23.56 8.80
CA LEU A 285 -20.81 23.15 7.66
C LEU A 285 -21.39 21.75 7.85
N ILE A 286 -20.62 20.79 8.37
CA ILE A 286 -21.12 19.44 8.70
C ILE A 286 -22.29 19.55 9.68
N ASN A 287 -22.16 20.33 10.73
CA ASN A 287 -23.25 20.53 11.69
C ASN A 287 -24.52 21.07 11.01
N THR A 288 -24.37 22.07 10.13
CA THR A 288 -25.51 22.62 9.37
C THR A 288 -26.19 21.55 8.50
N LEU A 289 -25.41 20.69 7.83
CA LEU A 289 -25.95 19.60 7.00
C LEU A 289 -26.66 18.55 7.83
N VAL A 290 -26.03 18.11 8.92
CA VAL A 290 -26.59 17.08 9.83
C VAL A 290 -27.86 17.59 10.54
N GLU A 291 -27.92 18.86 10.93
CA GLU A 291 -29.14 19.48 11.48
C GLU A 291 -30.31 19.46 10.48
N GLN A 292 -30.02 19.51 9.20
CA GLN A 292 -31.01 19.35 8.12
C GLN A 292 -31.21 17.90 7.67
N GLY A 293 -30.53 16.96 8.34
CA GLY A 293 -30.61 15.52 8.09
C GLY A 293 -29.76 15.03 6.94
N PHE A 294 -28.95 15.88 6.30
CA PHE A 294 -28.11 15.46 5.16
C PHE A 294 -26.82 14.80 5.59
N GLU A 295 -26.56 13.63 5.01
CA GLU A 295 -25.29 12.92 5.12
C GLU A 295 -24.95 12.18 3.83
N THR A 296 -23.68 11.96 3.57
CA THR A 296 -23.25 11.08 2.48
C THR A 296 -23.55 9.63 2.81
N LEU A 297 -23.82 8.82 1.79
CA LEU A 297 -24.06 7.39 1.96
C LEU A 297 -22.80 6.70 2.48
N PRO A 298 -22.85 5.98 3.62
CA PRO A 298 -21.74 5.17 4.08
C PRO A 298 -21.37 4.10 3.06
N MET A 299 -20.08 3.87 2.86
CA MET A 299 -19.55 2.92 1.88
C MET A 299 -20.08 1.49 2.09
N THR A 300 -20.30 1.10 3.33
CA THR A 300 -20.83 -0.21 3.71
C THR A 300 -22.26 -0.48 3.27
N MET A 301 -23.00 0.56 2.93
CA MET A 301 -24.36 0.43 2.40
C MET A 301 -24.37 0.06 0.91
N ALA A 302 -23.23 0.09 0.27
CA ALA A 302 -23.08 -0.25 -1.13
C ALA A 302 -22.64 -1.71 -1.33
N PRO A 303 -23.00 -2.37 -2.44
CA PRO A 303 -22.41 -3.66 -2.78
C PRO A 303 -20.88 -3.61 -2.73
N PRO A 304 -20.18 -4.67 -2.32
CA PRO A 304 -20.68 -6.02 -2.01
C PRO A 304 -21.12 -6.19 -0.56
N TYR A 305 -20.92 -5.21 0.30
CA TYR A 305 -21.10 -5.37 1.74
C TYR A 305 -22.56 -5.51 2.19
N ARG A 306 -23.53 -5.24 1.35
CA ARG A 306 -24.98 -5.46 1.47
C ARG A 306 -25.50 -5.68 2.90
N GLY A 307 -24.94 -4.98 3.85
CA GLY A 307 -25.43 -5.01 5.22
C GLY A 307 -26.65 -4.12 5.41
N LEU A 308 -27.17 -3.55 4.32
CA LEU A 308 -28.37 -2.73 4.32
C LEU A 308 -29.47 -3.42 3.55
N HIS A 309 -30.61 -3.60 4.17
CA HIS A 309 -31.83 -3.95 3.46
C HIS A 309 -32.95 -2.97 3.81
N ILE A 310 -33.93 -2.89 2.92
CA ILE A 310 -35.09 -2.04 3.08
C ILE A 310 -36.19 -2.86 3.74
N ASN A 311 -36.77 -2.36 4.82
CA ASN A 311 -37.96 -2.95 5.40
C ASN A 311 -39.20 -2.39 4.66
N PRO A 312 -39.84 -3.17 3.77
CA PRO A 312 -40.94 -2.67 2.95
C PRO A 312 -42.23 -2.44 3.75
N GLU A 313 -42.30 -2.96 4.99
CA GLU A 313 -43.49 -2.82 5.84
C GLU A 313 -43.46 -1.56 6.67
N VAL A 314 -42.29 -0.94 6.84
CA VAL A 314 -42.14 0.29 7.61
C VAL A 314 -41.79 1.43 6.68
N PHE A 315 -42.73 2.34 6.48
CA PHE A 315 -42.54 3.49 5.61
C PHE A 315 -43.30 4.73 6.11
N VAL A 316 -42.80 5.88 5.70
CA VAL A 316 -43.46 7.18 5.87
C VAL A 316 -43.89 7.70 4.50
N VAL A 317 -45.04 8.32 4.41
CA VAL A 317 -45.51 8.98 3.20
C VAL A 317 -45.33 10.47 3.36
N ASP A 318 -44.60 11.12 2.47
CA ASP A 318 -44.42 12.57 2.46
C ASP A 318 -45.67 13.34 1.91
N GLU A 319 -45.60 14.66 1.95
CA GLU A 319 -46.67 15.54 1.44
C GLU A 319 -46.96 15.37 -0.07
N ARG A 320 -46.03 14.74 -0.83
CA ARG A 320 -46.16 14.46 -2.25
C ARG A 320 -46.72 13.06 -2.52
N GLY A 321 -46.97 12.27 -1.47
CA GLY A 321 -47.39 10.88 -1.57
C GLY A 321 -46.27 9.86 -1.85
N THR A 322 -45.02 10.28 -1.75
CA THR A 322 -43.85 9.40 -1.92
C THR A 322 -43.63 8.56 -0.66
N ARG A 323 -43.40 7.27 -0.84
CA ARG A 323 -43.10 6.36 0.28
C ARG A 323 -41.59 6.31 0.53
N TRP A 324 -41.21 6.50 1.80
CA TRP A 324 -39.86 6.47 2.30
C TRP A 324 -39.72 5.31 3.27
N TYR A 325 -38.96 4.28 2.91
CA TYR A 325 -38.87 3.05 3.67
C TYR A 325 -37.79 3.13 4.75
N GLN A 326 -37.97 2.36 5.83
CA GLN A 326 -36.96 2.18 6.84
C GLN A 326 -35.84 1.27 6.35
N TYR A 327 -34.61 1.61 6.73
CA TYR A 327 -33.43 0.82 6.44
C TYR A 327 -32.99 0.08 7.69
N GLU A 328 -32.66 -1.18 7.53
CA GLU A 328 -32.13 -2.04 8.58
C GLU A 328 -30.73 -2.50 8.20
N PHE A 329 -29.85 -2.60 9.22
CA PHE A 329 -28.48 -3.05 9.05
C PHE A 329 -28.35 -4.46 9.60
N ASP A 330 -27.82 -5.40 8.84
CA ASP A 330 -27.62 -6.77 9.28
C ASP A 330 -26.59 -6.87 10.39
N HIS A 331 -25.53 -6.06 10.32
CA HIS A 331 -24.43 -6.05 11.29
C HIS A 331 -23.99 -4.62 11.66
N PRO A 332 -24.81 -3.84 12.36
CA PRO A 332 -24.55 -2.41 12.58
C PRO A 332 -23.25 -2.12 13.35
N GLN A 333 -22.77 -3.06 14.19
CA GLN A 333 -21.55 -2.84 14.97
C GLN A 333 -20.27 -3.04 14.16
N GLU A 334 -20.22 -4.01 13.28
CA GLU A 334 -19.09 -4.27 12.39
C GLU A 334 -18.97 -3.18 11.34
N MET A 335 -20.08 -2.76 10.79
CA MET A 335 -20.16 -1.75 9.75
C MET A 335 -19.76 -0.36 10.23
N SER A 336 -20.08 0.01 11.46
CA SER A 336 -19.78 1.35 11.99
C SER A 336 -18.31 1.58 12.30
N ARG A 337 -17.52 0.52 12.51
CA ARG A 337 -16.14 0.64 12.96
C ARG A 337 -15.12 0.91 11.84
N VAL A 338 -15.24 0.23 10.70
CA VAL A 338 -14.22 0.27 9.64
C VAL A 338 -14.67 1.14 8.46
N PHE A 339 -15.88 0.97 8.00
CA PHE A 339 -16.37 1.60 6.76
C PHE A 339 -17.41 2.70 6.98
N GLY A 340 -18.01 2.79 8.18
CA GLY A 340 -18.97 3.83 8.51
C GLY A 340 -18.47 5.26 8.31
N PRO A 341 -17.17 5.58 8.55
CA PRO A 341 -16.61 6.90 8.29
C PRO A 341 -16.27 7.16 6.81
N LEU A 342 -16.45 6.19 5.92
CA LEU A 342 -16.09 6.30 4.50
C LEU A 342 -17.33 6.43 3.61
N THR A 343 -17.16 7.14 2.50
CA THR A 343 -18.12 7.22 1.40
C THR A 343 -17.42 7.06 0.06
N ARG A 344 -18.14 6.56 -0.95
CA ARG A 344 -17.60 6.39 -2.29
C ARG A 344 -18.17 7.43 -3.26
N TYR A 345 -17.49 7.62 -4.38
CA TYR A 345 -18.00 8.39 -5.49
C TYR A 345 -19.23 7.71 -6.10
N ARG A 346 -20.17 8.48 -6.55
CA ARG A 346 -21.32 8.01 -7.32
C ARG A 346 -20.90 7.70 -8.76
N PHE A 347 -20.41 6.49 -9.00
CA PHE A 347 -19.95 6.09 -10.33
C PHE A 347 -21.07 5.77 -11.31
N TYR A 348 -22.28 5.48 -10.83
CA TYR A 348 -23.44 5.19 -11.65
C TYR A 348 -24.67 5.95 -11.16
N HIS A 349 -25.64 6.11 -12.05
CA HIS A 349 -26.96 6.60 -11.71
C HIS A 349 -27.78 5.52 -11.00
N SER A 350 -28.82 5.93 -10.26
CA SER A 350 -29.75 5.00 -9.61
C SER A 350 -30.81 4.51 -10.60
N LYS A 351 -31.24 3.26 -10.47
CA LYS A 351 -32.40 2.72 -11.21
C LYS A 351 -33.71 3.22 -10.67
N ASN A 352 -33.83 3.22 -9.36
CA ASN A 352 -35.08 3.48 -8.64
C ASN A 352 -34.84 4.42 -7.47
N ASP A 353 -35.45 5.60 -7.55
CA ASP A 353 -35.48 6.52 -6.42
C ASP A 353 -36.42 6.01 -5.33
N ASN A 354 -35.97 6.07 -4.06
CA ASN A 354 -36.76 5.73 -2.88
C ASN A 354 -37.32 4.31 -2.82
N GLN A 355 -36.73 3.39 -3.55
CA GLN A 355 -37.08 1.97 -3.56
C GLN A 355 -35.88 1.14 -3.15
N GLN A 356 -35.57 0.08 -3.90
CA GLN A 356 -34.37 -0.68 -3.71
C GLN A 356 -33.15 0.13 -4.12
N TRP A 357 -32.04 -0.03 -3.38
CA TRP A 357 -30.79 0.67 -3.72
C TRP A 357 -30.07 -0.04 -4.86
N GLU A 358 -30.57 0.18 -6.09
CA GLU A 358 -30.02 -0.43 -7.29
C GLU A 358 -29.28 0.61 -8.12
N LEU A 359 -28.07 0.28 -8.53
CA LEU A 359 -27.29 1.07 -9.48
C LEU A 359 -27.64 0.68 -10.91
N ASP A 360 -27.75 1.69 -11.79
CA ASP A 360 -27.96 1.49 -13.21
C ASP A 360 -26.60 1.46 -13.93
N PHE A 361 -26.08 0.26 -14.13
CA PHE A 361 -24.79 0.05 -14.78
C PHE A 361 -24.76 0.41 -16.27
N GLU A 362 -25.94 0.62 -16.90
CA GLU A 362 -26.06 1.15 -18.26
C GLU A 362 -25.95 2.69 -18.31
N ARG A 363 -26.00 3.34 -17.15
CA ARG A 363 -25.90 4.80 -17.04
C ARG A 363 -24.75 5.21 -16.11
N PRO A 364 -23.48 5.18 -16.59
CA PRO A 364 -22.35 5.66 -15.83
C PRO A 364 -22.44 7.17 -15.60
N HIS A 365 -22.10 7.61 -14.38
CA HIS A 365 -22.05 9.04 -14.04
C HIS A 365 -20.71 9.64 -14.52
N LEU A 366 -20.66 10.04 -15.78
CA LEU A 366 -19.43 10.42 -16.49
C LEU A 366 -18.57 11.45 -15.76
N ALA A 367 -19.18 12.41 -15.07
CA ALA A 367 -18.45 13.43 -14.33
C ALA A 367 -17.65 12.84 -13.15
N ALA A 368 -18.20 11.83 -12.44
CA ALA A 368 -17.50 11.17 -11.34
C ALA A 368 -16.33 10.31 -11.86
N TRP A 369 -16.54 9.57 -12.94
CA TRP A 369 -15.49 8.79 -13.60
C TRP A 369 -14.35 9.67 -14.11
N ASP A 370 -14.69 10.79 -14.77
CA ASP A 370 -13.69 11.72 -15.30
C ASP A 370 -12.91 12.40 -14.16
N TYR A 371 -13.61 12.89 -13.15
CA TYR A 371 -12.98 13.51 -11.98
C TYR A 371 -12.00 12.55 -11.30
N PHE A 372 -12.44 11.34 -11.01
CA PHE A 372 -11.62 10.35 -10.29
C PHE A 372 -10.33 10.01 -11.03
N LYS A 373 -10.42 9.58 -12.31
CA LYS A 373 -9.23 9.20 -13.09
C LYS A 373 -8.29 10.38 -13.34
N ARG A 374 -8.84 11.59 -13.57
CA ARG A 374 -8.05 12.80 -13.82
C ARG A 374 -7.27 13.22 -12.57
N LYS A 375 -7.89 13.18 -11.39
CA LYS A 375 -7.20 13.56 -10.14
C LYS A 375 -5.99 12.66 -9.84
N TYR A 376 -6.11 11.36 -10.05
CA TYR A 376 -4.97 10.44 -9.88
C TYR A 376 -3.91 10.60 -10.97
N HIS A 377 -4.31 10.92 -12.20
CA HIS A 377 -3.37 11.25 -13.25
C HIS A 377 -2.62 12.56 -12.95
N GLU A 378 -3.30 13.61 -12.48
CA GLU A 378 -2.65 14.86 -12.03
C GLU A 378 -1.59 14.57 -10.96
N CYS A 379 -1.91 13.74 -9.97
CA CYS A 379 -0.98 13.29 -8.95
C CYS A 379 0.22 12.51 -9.53
N GLN A 380 -0.06 11.57 -10.44
CA GLN A 380 0.99 10.80 -11.11
C GLN A 380 1.93 11.72 -11.92
N GLN A 381 1.38 12.67 -12.67
CA GLN A 381 2.18 13.63 -13.44
C GLN A 381 3.03 14.54 -12.54
N GLN A 382 2.46 15.01 -11.43
CA GLN A 382 3.16 15.89 -10.50
C GLN A 382 4.36 15.21 -9.85
N PHE A 383 4.21 13.96 -9.41
CA PHE A 383 5.22 13.25 -8.63
C PHE A 383 5.99 12.20 -9.41
N ASN A 384 5.53 11.80 -10.61
CA ASN A 384 6.12 10.78 -11.47
C ASN A 384 6.08 9.37 -10.85
N PHE A 385 4.91 8.94 -10.37
CA PHE A 385 4.70 7.58 -9.90
C PHE A 385 4.66 6.55 -11.03
N ASP A 386 5.18 5.34 -10.80
CA ASP A 386 5.34 4.27 -11.79
C ASP A 386 4.20 3.24 -11.75
N PHE A 387 3.56 3.10 -10.62
CA PHE A 387 2.48 2.13 -10.43
C PHE A 387 1.49 2.58 -9.35
N MET A 388 0.35 1.90 -9.31
CA MET A 388 -0.62 2.06 -8.24
C MET A 388 -0.88 0.74 -7.53
N ARG A 389 -1.15 0.81 -6.23
CA ARG A 389 -1.91 -0.21 -5.52
C ARG A 389 -3.35 0.25 -5.49
N GLY A 390 -4.25 -0.54 -6.07
CA GLY A 390 -5.68 -0.24 -6.05
C GLY A 390 -6.31 -0.76 -4.76
N ASP A 391 -6.68 0.17 -3.90
CA ASP A 391 -7.35 -0.13 -2.64
C ASP A 391 -8.75 -0.68 -2.89
N MET A 392 -9.13 -1.72 -2.13
CA MET A 392 -10.42 -2.39 -2.26
C MET A 392 -10.73 -2.91 -3.68
N ALA A 393 -9.73 -3.38 -4.41
CA ALA A 393 -9.91 -3.93 -5.75
C ALA A 393 -10.80 -5.19 -5.78
N HIS A 394 -10.96 -5.88 -4.65
CA HIS A 394 -11.89 -6.99 -4.47
C HIS A 394 -13.36 -6.57 -4.44
N VAL A 395 -13.66 -5.28 -4.36
CA VAL A 395 -15.02 -4.76 -4.24
C VAL A 395 -15.64 -4.55 -5.62
N GLN A 396 -16.41 -5.54 -6.08
CA GLN A 396 -17.19 -5.39 -7.30
C GLN A 396 -18.47 -4.60 -7.02
N MET A 397 -18.80 -3.67 -7.90
CA MET A 397 -20.05 -2.92 -7.80
C MET A 397 -21.24 -3.73 -8.34
N ARG A 398 -21.00 -4.69 -9.25
CA ARG A 398 -22.06 -5.45 -9.94
C ARG A 398 -22.39 -6.72 -9.18
N PRO A 399 -23.61 -6.85 -8.62
CA PRO A 399 -23.99 -8.00 -7.80
C PRO A 399 -24.11 -9.29 -8.61
N GLU A 400 -24.38 -9.21 -9.91
CA GLU A 400 -24.47 -10.36 -10.82
C GLU A 400 -23.09 -10.90 -11.26
N GLY A 401 -22.01 -10.30 -10.73
CA GLY A 401 -20.65 -10.67 -11.10
C GLY A 401 -20.14 -9.93 -12.35
N ILE A 402 -19.21 -10.56 -13.06
CA ILE A 402 -18.53 -9.95 -14.18
C ILE A 402 -19.41 -10.08 -15.44
N PRO A 403 -19.70 -8.97 -16.16
CA PRO A 403 -20.46 -9.05 -17.41
C PRO A 403 -19.63 -9.75 -18.50
N GLN A 404 -20.31 -10.33 -19.49
CA GLN A 404 -19.64 -11.01 -20.62
C GLN A 404 -18.65 -10.13 -21.37
N THR A 405 -18.93 -8.83 -21.44
CA THR A 405 -18.06 -7.79 -21.99
C THR A 405 -17.92 -6.66 -20.98
N THR A 406 -16.68 -6.36 -20.59
CA THR A 406 -16.38 -5.22 -19.74
C THR A 406 -16.16 -3.97 -20.60
N ASP A 407 -16.77 -2.85 -20.21
CA ASP A 407 -16.58 -1.56 -20.82
C ASP A 407 -15.56 -0.69 -20.05
N ALA A 408 -15.39 0.55 -20.47
CA ALA A 408 -14.49 1.52 -19.82
C ALA A 408 -14.96 1.96 -18.43
N PHE A 409 -16.20 1.62 -18.05
CA PHE A 409 -16.84 1.99 -16.80
C PHE A 409 -17.07 0.80 -15.88
N TYR A 410 -16.45 -0.35 -16.17
CA TYR A 410 -16.58 -1.56 -15.35
C TYR A 410 -15.97 -1.36 -13.96
N ASP A 411 -14.77 -0.78 -13.89
CA ASP A 411 -14.03 -0.62 -12.64
C ASP A 411 -13.24 0.71 -12.62
N PRO A 412 -13.33 1.50 -11.52
CA PRO A 412 -12.66 2.80 -11.43
C PRO A 412 -11.13 2.70 -11.35
N LEU A 413 -10.57 1.64 -10.78
CA LEU A 413 -9.12 1.44 -10.70
C LEU A 413 -8.55 1.14 -12.08
N LYS A 414 -9.20 0.24 -12.84
CA LYS A 414 -8.90 0.02 -14.27
C LYS A 414 -8.93 1.32 -15.07
N ALA A 415 -9.95 2.16 -14.82
CA ALA A 415 -10.08 3.44 -15.51
C ALA A 415 -8.90 4.39 -15.21
N VAL A 416 -8.38 4.41 -13.98
CA VAL A 416 -7.17 5.18 -13.63
C VAL A 416 -5.96 4.64 -14.38
N LYS A 417 -5.67 3.32 -14.30
CA LYS A 417 -4.56 2.69 -15.02
C LYS A 417 -4.56 3.08 -16.50
N ASN A 418 -5.68 2.81 -17.17
CA ASN A 418 -5.83 3.06 -18.60
C ASN A 418 -5.70 4.54 -18.98
N TYR A 419 -6.20 5.43 -18.12
CA TYR A 419 -6.09 6.87 -18.35
C TYR A 419 -4.63 7.35 -18.23
N VAL A 420 -3.91 6.91 -17.21
CA VAL A 420 -2.49 7.24 -17.00
C VAL A 420 -1.64 6.70 -18.15
N GLN A 421 -1.84 5.45 -18.56
CA GLN A 421 -1.10 4.83 -19.67
C GLN A 421 -1.31 5.57 -20.98
N LYS A 422 -2.56 5.96 -21.29
CA LYS A 422 -2.88 6.72 -22.51
C LYS A 422 -2.31 8.14 -22.52
N ASN A 423 -2.04 8.72 -21.36
CA ASN A 423 -1.57 10.09 -21.21
C ASN A 423 -0.06 10.19 -20.91
N GLY A 424 0.73 9.24 -21.35
CA GLY A 424 2.20 9.38 -21.42
C GLY A 424 3.01 8.45 -20.52
N THR A 425 2.37 7.56 -19.76
CA THR A 425 3.08 6.63 -18.87
C THR A 425 2.67 5.17 -19.18
N PRO A 426 3.09 4.61 -20.35
CA PRO A 426 2.63 3.28 -20.79
C PRO A 426 3.02 2.13 -19.86
N HIS A 427 4.10 2.29 -19.09
CA HIS A 427 4.58 1.32 -18.10
C HIS A 427 3.82 1.38 -16.76
N PHE A 428 2.86 2.31 -16.59
CA PHE A 428 2.13 2.45 -15.33
C PHE A 428 1.37 1.17 -15.00
N ALA A 429 1.74 0.54 -13.87
CA ALA A 429 1.25 -0.78 -13.49
C ALA A 429 0.17 -0.72 -12.38
N PHE A 430 -0.60 -1.80 -12.28
CA PHE A 430 -1.67 -1.95 -11.30
C PHE A 430 -1.46 -3.16 -10.39
N TYR A 431 -1.18 -2.92 -9.13
CA TYR A 431 -1.15 -3.88 -8.04
C TYR A 431 -2.49 -3.88 -7.31
N ALA A 432 -3.26 -4.94 -7.44
CA ALA A 432 -4.61 -5.00 -6.86
C ALA A 432 -4.58 -5.47 -5.40
N GLU A 433 -5.41 -4.87 -4.56
CA GLU A 433 -5.72 -5.42 -3.24
C GLU A 433 -6.86 -6.41 -3.38
N THR A 434 -6.52 -7.68 -3.54
CA THR A 434 -7.47 -8.78 -3.42
C THR A 434 -6.86 -9.91 -2.62
N PHE A 435 -7.70 -10.75 -2.04
CA PHE A 435 -7.29 -11.83 -1.15
C PHE A 435 -7.19 -13.19 -1.87
N ILE A 436 -7.52 -13.23 -3.16
CA ILE A 436 -7.59 -14.48 -3.95
C ILE A 436 -8.49 -15.50 -3.23
N ALA A 437 -9.67 -15.06 -2.82
CA ALA A 437 -10.65 -15.92 -2.19
C ALA A 437 -11.14 -17.00 -3.17
N PRO A 438 -11.39 -18.23 -2.70
CA PRO A 438 -11.99 -19.26 -3.54
C PRO A 438 -13.32 -18.79 -4.15
N PRO A 439 -13.66 -19.29 -5.35
CA PRO A 439 -14.94 -18.99 -5.98
C PRO A 439 -16.12 -19.24 -5.03
N ASN A 440 -17.08 -18.32 -5.00
CA ASN A 440 -18.29 -18.37 -4.19
C ASN A 440 -18.13 -18.21 -2.65
N VAL A 441 -16.95 -17.94 -2.16
CA VAL A 441 -16.74 -17.59 -0.74
C VAL A 441 -17.18 -16.15 -0.48
N MET A 442 -16.83 -15.24 -1.40
CA MET A 442 -17.25 -13.84 -1.34
C MET A 442 -18.50 -13.64 -2.20
N GLY A 443 -19.49 -12.91 -1.71
CA GLY A 443 -20.79 -12.73 -2.38
C GLY A 443 -20.78 -11.91 -3.68
N TYR A 444 -19.60 -11.61 -4.24
CA TYR A 444 -19.44 -10.76 -5.41
C TYR A 444 -18.90 -11.50 -6.68
N GLY A 445 -18.83 -12.83 -6.66
CA GLY A 445 -18.44 -13.63 -7.83
C GLY A 445 -17.01 -14.16 -7.78
N ASN A 446 -16.48 -14.54 -8.95
CA ASN A 446 -15.15 -15.13 -9.09
C ASN A 446 -14.08 -14.03 -9.12
N GLU A 447 -13.26 -13.98 -8.08
CA GLU A 447 -12.20 -12.97 -7.93
C GLU A 447 -11.09 -13.10 -8.97
N PHE A 448 -10.80 -14.33 -9.47
CA PHE A 448 -9.77 -14.52 -10.50
C PHE A 448 -10.20 -13.91 -11.84
N ASP A 449 -11.45 -14.10 -12.22
CA ASP A 449 -12.00 -13.50 -13.44
C ASP A 449 -12.15 -11.98 -13.29
N HIS A 450 -12.45 -11.50 -12.08
CA HIS A 450 -12.48 -10.08 -11.79
C HIS A 450 -11.11 -9.44 -11.96
N LEU A 451 -10.05 -10.04 -11.44
CA LEU A 451 -8.67 -9.55 -11.58
C LEU A 451 -8.25 -9.39 -13.05
N GLU A 452 -8.64 -10.33 -13.91
CA GLU A 452 -8.42 -10.22 -15.36
C GLU A 452 -9.29 -9.13 -15.99
N ALA A 453 -10.55 -9.02 -15.57
CA ALA A 453 -11.48 -7.99 -16.06
C ALA A 453 -11.04 -6.56 -15.74
N ILE A 454 -10.42 -6.35 -14.58
CA ILE A 454 -9.85 -5.05 -14.18
C ILE A 454 -8.42 -4.82 -14.71
N GLU A 455 -7.87 -5.78 -15.44
CA GLU A 455 -6.51 -5.71 -16.01
C GLU A 455 -5.42 -5.48 -14.94
N ALA A 456 -5.57 -6.13 -13.77
CA ALA A 456 -4.53 -6.12 -12.75
C ALA A 456 -3.27 -6.83 -13.26
N ASP A 457 -2.09 -6.26 -12.98
CA ASP A 457 -0.81 -6.88 -13.33
C ASP A 457 -0.37 -7.86 -12.25
N ALA A 458 -0.58 -7.48 -11.00
CA ALA A 458 -0.30 -8.32 -9.83
C ALA A 458 -1.34 -8.06 -8.73
N THR A 459 -1.43 -8.97 -7.77
CA THR A 459 -2.33 -8.84 -6.63
C THR A 459 -1.68 -9.25 -5.32
N LEU A 460 -2.18 -8.68 -4.22
CA LEU A 460 -1.69 -8.94 -2.86
C LEU A 460 -1.83 -10.41 -2.46
N GLY A 461 -3.02 -10.98 -2.65
CA GLY A 461 -3.34 -12.30 -2.16
C GLY A 461 -3.44 -12.37 -0.64
N ASP A 462 -3.61 -13.58 -0.10
CA ASP A 462 -3.81 -13.83 1.33
C ASP A 462 -2.81 -14.86 1.92
N LEU A 463 -1.64 -15.00 1.30
CA LEU A 463 -0.63 -15.95 1.79
C LEU A 463 -0.05 -15.52 3.16
N GLN A 464 -0.13 -14.22 3.48
CA GLN A 464 0.24 -13.69 4.80
C GLN A 464 -0.65 -14.20 5.94
N SER A 465 -1.89 -14.59 5.65
CA SER A 465 -2.84 -15.07 6.66
C SER A 465 -2.72 -16.57 6.96
N ALA A 466 -1.58 -17.19 6.67
CA ALA A 466 -1.33 -18.58 6.94
C ALA A 466 0.04 -18.80 7.55
N VAL A 467 0.15 -19.66 8.54
CA VAL A 467 1.43 -20.06 9.15
C VAL A 467 2.25 -20.86 8.13
N VAL A 468 3.51 -20.50 7.97
CA VAL A 468 4.41 -21.17 7.03
C VAL A 468 4.48 -22.67 7.34
N GLY A 469 4.29 -23.51 6.32
CA GLY A 469 4.35 -24.96 6.46
C GLY A 469 3.04 -25.63 6.90
N GLU A 470 1.99 -24.89 7.27
CA GLU A 470 0.67 -25.47 7.47
C GLU A 470 -0.01 -25.87 6.15
N SER A 471 -0.97 -26.78 6.23
CA SER A 471 -1.67 -27.26 5.04
C SER A 471 -2.30 -26.13 4.25
N ILE A 472 -2.94 -25.16 4.92
CA ILE A 472 -3.55 -24.00 4.28
C ILE A 472 -2.51 -23.11 3.56
N PHE A 473 -1.31 -22.96 4.12
CA PHE A 473 -0.23 -22.25 3.45
C PHE A 473 0.21 -22.97 2.17
N MET A 474 0.39 -24.29 2.25
CA MET A 474 0.80 -25.11 1.11
C MET A 474 -0.25 -25.13 0.00
N GLU A 475 -1.53 -25.24 0.35
CA GLU A 475 -2.66 -25.16 -0.59
C GLU A 475 -2.69 -23.82 -1.33
N ARG A 476 -2.60 -22.71 -0.59
CA ARG A 476 -2.59 -21.35 -1.17
C ARG A 476 -1.35 -21.12 -2.03
N PHE A 477 -0.19 -21.56 -1.58
CA PHE A 477 1.04 -21.43 -2.36
C PHE A 477 1.00 -22.24 -3.66
N SER A 478 0.48 -23.46 -3.62
CA SER A 478 0.25 -24.28 -4.82
C SER A 478 -0.74 -23.62 -5.78
N LEU A 479 -1.82 -23.00 -5.26
CA LEU A 479 -2.77 -22.24 -6.06
C LEU A 479 -2.07 -21.02 -6.71
N TYR A 480 -1.20 -20.31 -6.01
CA TYR A 480 -0.48 -19.16 -6.56
C TYR A 480 0.43 -19.55 -7.73
N ASP A 481 1.16 -20.67 -7.60
CA ASP A 481 1.96 -21.20 -8.71
C ASP A 481 1.08 -21.55 -9.91
N GLN A 482 -0.09 -22.17 -9.70
CA GLN A 482 -1.03 -22.45 -10.77
C GLN A 482 -1.57 -21.18 -11.44
N LEU A 483 -1.98 -20.18 -10.66
CA LEU A 483 -2.50 -18.91 -11.17
C LEU A 483 -1.45 -18.15 -11.98
N LEU A 484 -0.23 -18.10 -11.50
CA LEU A 484 0.91 -17.47 -12.22
C LEU A 484 1.10 -18.04 -13.63
N ARG A 485 0.82 -19.35 -13.83
CA ARG A 485 0.98 -20.04 -15.10
C ARG A 485 -0.26 -20.01 -15.99
N THR A 486 -1.45 -19.76 -15.42
CA THR A 486 -2.73 -19.91 -16.13
C THR A 486 -3.49 -18.60 -16.29
N ARG A 487 -3.13 -17.54 -15.54
CA ARG A 487 -3.83 -16.26 -15.52
C ARG A 487 -2.96 -15.11 -16.02
N GLN A 488 -3.60 -14.00 -16.37
CA GLN A 488 -2.90 -12.82 -16.86
C GLN A 488 -2.33 -11.94 -15.74
N PHE A 489 -2.78 -12.10 -14.51
CA PHE A 489 -2.23 -11.45 -13.33
C PHE A 489 -1.27 -12.38 -12.57
N ALA A 490 -0.37 -11.80 -11.78
CA ALA A 490 0.53 -12.54 -10.91
C ALA A 490 0.12 -12.37 -9.44
N PRO A 491 -0.17 -13.46 -8.70
CA PRO A 491 -0.30 -13.37 -7.25
C PRO A 491 1.05 -13.09 -6.61
N SER A 492 1.05 -12.26 -5.57
CA SER A 492 2.26 -11.87 -4.86
C SER A 492 2.60 -12.85 -3.73
N PHE A 493 3.86 -13.26 -3.64
CA PHE A 493 4.33 -13.92 -2.42
C PHE A 493 4.44 -12.86 -1.31
N THR A 494 3.34 -12.72 -0.58
CA THR A 494 3.24 -11.72 0.48
C THR A 494 3.89 -12.25 1.74
N MET A 495 4.90 -11.53 2.22
CA MET A 495 5.62 -11.89 3.43
C MET A 495 4.93 -11.35 4.67
N ILE A 496 4.70 -10.04 4.69
CA ILE A 496 3.99 -9.35 5.77
C ILE A 496 3.23 -8.19 5.16
N THR A 497 1.92 -8.18 5.37
CA THR A 497 1.14 -6.95 5.31
C THR A 497 0.87 -6.50 6.73
N ALA A 498 0.92 -5.23 6.96
CA ALA A 498 0.47 -4.68 8.22
C ALA A 498 -1.05 -4.59 8.26
N ASP A 499 -1.76 -5.71 8.13
CA ASP A 499 -3.21 -5.69 8.25
C ASP A 499 -3.61 -5.58 9.73
N LYS A 500 -4.05 -4.38 10.09
CA LYS A 500 -4.52 -4.05 11.43
C LYS A 500 -5.79 -4.78 11.83
N ASP A 501 -6.53 -5.28 10.86
CA ASP A 501 -7.90 -5.76 11.04
C ASP A 501 -7.97 -7.27 11.29
N ASP A 502 -6.87 -8.02 11.04
CA ASP A 502 -6.82 -9.44 11.39
C ASP A 502 -6.32 -9.64 12.83
N PRO A 503 -7.19 -10.08 13.75
CA PRO A 503 -6.82 -10.32 15.15
C PRO A 503 -5.82 -11.48 15.32
N ARG A 504 -5.70 -12.37 14.30
CA ARG A 504 -4.79 -13.52 14.30
C ARG A 504 -3.39 -13.16 13.83
N PHE A 505 -3.18 -11.90 13.51
CA PHE A 505 -1.94 -11.40 12.91
C PHE A 505 -0.67 -11.78 13.69
N ASP A 506 -0.77 -11.93 15.02
CA ASP A 506 0.35 -12.36 15.87
C ASP A 506 0.71 -13.83 15.70
N GLU A 507 -0.26 -14.68 15.43
CA GLU A 507 -0.07 -16.12 15.32
C GLU A 507 0.73 -16.49 14.06
N PHE A 508 0.51 -15.75 12.97
CA PHE A 508 1.10 -16.06 11.65
C PHE A 508 2.59 -15.73 11.55
N TYR A 509 3.07 -14.79 12.34
CA TYR A 509 4.40 -14.20 12.15
C TYR A 509 5.41 -14.45 13.27
N GLN A 510 5.06 -15.27 14.25
CA GLN A 510 5.99 -15.60 15.32
C GLN A 510 7.17 -16.45 14.82
N THR A 511 6.95 -17.25 13.78
CA THR A 511 7.96 -18.15 13.22
C THR A 511 7.97 -18.08 11.70
N GLY A 512 9.12 -18.45 11.10
CA GLY A 512 9.22 -18.62 9.65
C GLY A 512 9.47 -17.34 8.84
N ASN A 513 9.71 -16.17 9.46
CA ASN A 513 9.93 -14.92 8.74
C ASN A 513 11.13 -14.97 7.78
N LEU A 514 12.23 -15.53 8.21
CA LEU A 514 13.45 -15.63 7.39
C LEU A 514 13.24 -16.56 6.18
N ILE A 515 12.52 -17.67 6.37
CA ILE A 515 12.22 -18.58 5.26
C ILE A 515 11.20 -17.99 4.29
N ARG A 516 10.21 -17.23 4.77
CA ARG A 516 9.32 -16.45 3.90
C ARG A 516 10.11 -15.47 3.04
N TYR A 517 11.03 -14.74 3.65
CA TYR A 517 11.88 -13.79 2.93
C TYR A 517 12.77 -14.50 1.90
N PHE A 518 13.38 -15.65 2.26
CA PHE A 518 14.15 -16.48 1.33
C PHE A 518 13.33 -16.89 0.11
N ILE A 519 12.12 -17.41 0.32
CA ILE A 519 11.24 -17.84 -0.77
C ILE A 519 10.84 -16.64 -1.63
N GLY A 520 10.30 -15.58 -1.03
CA GLY A 520 9.86 -14.39 -1.75
C GLY A 520 10.97 -13.73 -2.55
N LEU A 521 12.22 -13.85 -2.11
CA LEU A 521 13.39 -13.33 -2.80
C LEU A 521 13.79 -14.18 -4.00
N PHE A 522 13.88 -15.50 -3.85
CA PHE A 522 14.41 -16.41 -4.87
C PHE A 522 13.36 -17.00 -5.83
N LEU A 523 12.07 -16.74 -5.64
CA LEU A 523 11.05 -16.96 -6.66
C LEU A 523 11.05 -15.78 -7.64
N THR A 524 11.92 -15.85 -8.63
CA THR A 524 12.23 -14.71 -9.53
C THR A 524 11.12 -14.37 -10.52
N ASP A 525 10.22 -15.30 -10.80
CA ASP A 525 9.07 -15.13 -11.68
C ASP A 525 7.73 -14.83 -10.95
N MET A 526 7.77 -14.71 -9.62
CA MET A 526 6.62 -14.32 -8.81
C MET A 526 6.93 -12.99 -8.10
N PRO A 527 6.02 -12.00 -8.15
CA PRO A 527 6.22 -10.79 -7.35
C PRO A 527 6.23 -11.10 -5.86
N SER A 528 6.92 -10.29 -5.08
CA SER A 528 6.83 -10.37 -3.64
C SER A 528 6.54 -9.00 -3.03
N TYR A 529 5.87 -9.00 -1.88
CA TYR A 529 5.51 -7.79 -1.17
C TYR A 529 5.76 -7.97 0.33
N TYR A 530 6.46 -7.03 0.96
CA TYR A 530 6.48 -6.94 2.41
C TYR A 530 6.33 -5.49 2.87
N SER A 531 5.75 -5.30 4.04
CA SER A 531 5.57 -3.98 4.61
C SER A 531 6.76 -3.56 5.46
N LEU A 532 6.89 -2.25 5.66
CA LEU A 532 7.90 -1.63 6.49
C LEU A 532 8.01 -2.27 7.90
N GLY A 533 6.88 -2.70 8.49
CA GLY A 533 6.83 -3.37 9.79
C GLY A 533 7.63 -4.67 9.89
N PHE A 534 8.12 -5.20 8.78
CA PHE A 534 9.04 -6.34 8.78
C PHE A 534 10.34 -6.03 9.54
N GLU A 535 10.87 -4.82 9.44
CA GLU A 535 12.16 -4.45 10.01
C GLU A 535 12.24 -3.05 10.64
N VAL A 536 11.16 -2.28 10.62
CA VAL A 536 11.12 -0.93 11.20
C VAL A 536 9.86 -0.77 12.04
N ARG A 537 10.04 -0.40 13.30
CA ARG A 537 8.91 -0.10 14.19
C ARG A 537 8.29 1.26 13.91
N ASN A 538 7.06 1.44 14.38
CA ASN A 538 6.34 2.69 14.27
C ASN A 538 7.08 3.84 14.95
N GLN A 539 7.34 4.92 14.22
CA GLN A 539 7.98 6.13 14.71
C GLN A 539 6.97 7.20 15.14
N HIS A 540 5.68 7.01 14.87
CA HIS A 540 4.65 7.98 15.19
C HIS A 540 4.39 8.04 16.71
N LEU A 541 4.40 9.25 17.27
CA LEU A 541 4.29 9.46 18.72
C LEU A 541 2.88 9.17 19.28
N ILE A 542 1.86 9.31 18.44
CA ILE A 542 0.47 9.10 18.81
C ILE A 542 -0.05 7.92 18.01
N ARG A 543 -0.39 6.83 18.70
CA ARG A 543 -1.09 5.72 18.08
C ARG A 543 -2.46 6.17 17.59
N GLY A 544 -2.66 6.20 16.29
CA GLY A 544 -4.01 6.22 15.73
C GLY A 544 -4.70 4.89 16.06
N LYS A 545 -5.85 4.92 16.73
CA LYS A 545 -6.59 3.71 17.14
C LYS A 545 -6.90 2.76 15.97
N ASN A 546 -6.81 3.24 14.72
CA ASN A 546 -7.19 2.53 13.51
C ASN A 546 -6.04 2.35 12.51
N GLU A 547 -4.78 2.65 12.87
CA GLU A 547 -3.64 2.58 11.94
C GLU A 547 -2.37 2.09 12.60
N GLU A 548 -2.42 0.91 13.16
CA GLU A 548 -1.25 0.29 13.75
C GLU A 548 -0.61 -0.68 12.77
N TYR A 549 -0.05 -0.14 11.69
CA TYR A 549 0.58 -0.91 10.60
C TYR A 549 1.99 -1.40 10.87
N SER A 550 2.46 -1.36 12.10
CA SER A 550 3.87 -1.64 12.35
C SER A 550 4.08 -2.52 13.55
N LYS A 551 3.63 -3.75 13.44
CA LYS A 551 4.26 -4.79 14.23
C LYS A 551 5.65 -5.02 13.68
N LEU A 552 6.58 -5.14 14.59
CA LEU A 552 7.94 -5.51 14.28
C LEU A 552 8.05 -7.03 14.36
N TYR A 553 8.32 -7.69 13.24
CA TYR A 553 8.31 -9.15 13.17
C TYR A 553 9.68 -9.79 13.21
N VAL A 554 10.65 -9.14 12.58
CA VAL A 554 12.04 -9.64 12.58
C VAL A 554 12.78 -9.12 13.79
N PHE A 555 12.57 -7.84 14.13
CA PHE A 555 13.25 -7.20 15.25
C PHE A 555 12.29 -7.04 16.42
N GLN A 556 12.62 -7.67 17.53
CA GLN A 556 11.79 -7.63 18.74
C GLN A 556 12.09 -6.39 19.56
N ILE A 557 11.05 -5.86 20.19
CA ILE A 557 11.16 -4.80 21.18
C ILE A 557 10.47 -5.24 22.47
N HIS A 558 10.92 -4.69 23.60
CA HIS A 558 10.22 -4.86 24.85
C HIS A 558 9.01 -3.92 24.90
N ASP A 559 7.81 -4.43 25.11
CA ASP A 559 6.60 -3.65 25.29
C ASP A 559 6.02 -3.89 26.69
N ASP A 560 6.08 -2.87 27.52
CA ASP A 560 5.55 -2.91 28.89
C ASP A 560 4.02 -2.76 28.95
N THR A 561 3.36 -2.54 27.82
CA THR A 561 1.94 -2.19 27.79
C THR A 561 1.00 -3.39 27.63
N GLU A 562 1.54 -4.61 27.51
CA GLU A 562 0.76 -5.84 27.28
C GLU A 562 -0.24 -5.75 26.12
N THR A 563 0.06 -4.92 25.12
CA THR A 563 -0.79 -4.78 23.93
C THR A 563 -0.34 -5.76 22.84
N ASP A 564 -1.30 -6.29 22.09
CA ASP A 564 -1.05 -7.22 20.98
C ASP A 564 -0.18 -6.61 19.86
N LYS A 565 0.04 -5.28 19.89
CA LYS A 565 0.75 -4.53 18.86
C LYS A 565 1.95 -3.82 19.45
N VAL A 566 3.12 -4.39 19.23
CA VAL A 566 4.39 -3.86 19.73
C VAL A 566 4.88 -2.76 18.79
N THR A 567 4.79 -1.51 19.22
CA THR A 567 5.20 -0.34 18.41
C THR A 567 6.20 0.58 19.11
N HIS A 568 6.33 0.47 20.43
CA HIS A 568 7.20 1.31 21.26
C HIS A 568 8.01 0.46 22.21
N GLY A 569 8.95 1.06 22.88
CA GLY A 569 9.82 0.40 23.83
C GLY A 569 11.26 0.21 23.35
N PRO A 570 12.17 -0.24 24.19
CA PRO A 570 13.55 -0.50 23.82
C PRO A 570 13.67 -1.76 22.96
N TYR A 571 14.62 -1.77 22.03
CA TYR A 571 14.98 -3.00 21.31
C TYR A 571 15.56 -4.06 22.24
N LEU A 572 15.23 -5.31 21.94
CA LEU A 572 15.91 -6.49 22.48
C LEU A 572 17.16 -6.77 21.64
N TRP A 573 18.18 -5.96 21.81
CA TRP A 573 19.33 -5.92 20.90
C TRP A 573 20.03 -7.27 20.71
N GLY A 574 20.19 -8.07 21.78
CA GLY A 574 20.85 -9.37 21.69
C GLY A 574 20.14 -10.34 20.73
N GLU A 575 18.83 -10.41 20.79
CA GLU A 575 18.01 -11.27 19.92
C GLU A 575 17.92 -10.70 18.52
N ASN A 576 17.68 -9.40 18.39
CA ASN A 576 17.58 -8.72 17.11
C ASN A 576 18.86 -8.76 16.29
N MET A 577 20.01 -8.71 16.93
CA MET A 577 21.30 -8.80 16.21
C MET A 577 21.48 -10.13 15.49
N VAL A 578 20.99 -11.24 16.05
CA VAL A 578 21.04 -12.54 15.38
C VAL A 578 20.19 -12.53 14.11
N TYR A 579 18.96 -12.07 14.19
CA TYR A 579 18.06 -11.96 13.02
C TYR A 579 18.62 -11.00 11.98
N PHE A 580 19.12 -9.84 12.41
CA PHE A 580 19.70 -8.85 11.53
C PHE A 580 20.90 -9.40 10.75
N GLN A 581 21.79 -10.15 11.42
CA GLN A 581 22.94 -10.79 10.78
C GLN A 581 22.51 -11.86 9.76
N GLN A 582 21.49 -12.66 10.09
CA GLN A 582 20.95 -13.66 9.17
C GLN A 582 20.32 -12.99 7.92
N LEU A 583 19.55 -11.92 8.12
CA LEU A 583 18.94 -11.16 7.03
C LEU A 583 20.00 -10.52 6.13
N ASN A 584 21.05 -9.92 6.73
CA ASN A 584 22.16 -9.34 5.97
C ASN A 584 22.94 -10.39 5.19
N ALA A 585 23.23 -11.52 5.79
CA ALA A 585 23.93 -12.61 5.12
C ALA A 585 23.13 -13.11 3.91
N LEU A 586 21.81 -13.24 4.06
CA LEU A 586 20.91 -13.64 2.97
C LEU A 586 20.87 -12.58 1.86
N ARG A 587 20.77 -11.30 2.20
CA ARG A 587 20.76 -10.18 1.24
C ARG A 587 22.07 -10.05 0.48
N LEU A 588 23.20 -10.15 1.14
CA LEU A 588 24.53 -10.12 0.52
C LEU A 588 24.74 -11.33 -0.41
N PHE A 589 24.33 -12.50 0.02
CA PHE A 589 24.39 -13.69 -0.82
C PHE A 589 23.50 -13.53 -2.04
N ALA A 590 22.25 -13.11 -1.86
CA ALA A 590 21.34 -12.88 -2.98
C ALA A 590 21.88 -11.84 -3.98
N GLU A 591 22.48 -10.74 -3.49
CA GLU A 591 23.10 -9.74 -4.37
C GLU A 591 24.24 -10.33 -5.20
N SER A 592 25.02 -11.26 -4.64
CA SER A 592 26.16 -11.88 -5.32
C SER A 592 25.77 -12.78 -6.50
N ILE A 593 24.53 -13.30 -6.51
CA ILE A 593 24.02 -14.19 -7.58
C ILE A 593 22.87 -13.57 -8.37
N TRP A 594 22.43 -12.34 -8.02
CA TRP A 594 21.20 -11.76 -8.55
C TRP A 594 21.18 -11.64 -10.06
N GLU A 595 22.30 -11.24 -10.67
CA GLU A 595 22.41 -11.09 -12.11
C GLU A 595 22.30 -12.42 -12.87
N ASP A 596 22.65 -13.52 -12.22
CA ASP A 596 22.52 -14.85 -12.80
C ASP A 596 21.08 -15.35 -12.81
N ILE A 597 20.20 -14.85 -11.90
CA ILE A 597 18.88 -15.43 -11.65
C ILE A 597 17.70 -14.50 -11.98
N ALA A 598 17.88 -13.17 -11.93
CA ALA A 598 16.78 -12.19 -11.92
C ALA A 598 15.80 -12.30 -13.10
N ASP A 599 16.29 -12.56 -14.30
CA ASP A 599 15.48 -12.59 -15.53
C ASP A 599 15.00 -13.99 -15.92
N GLN A 600 15.23 -14.99 -15.06
CA GLN A 600 14.88 -16.37 -15.36
C GLN A 600 13.61 -16.80 -14.64
N ALA A 601 12.73 -17.50 -15.38
CA ALA A 601 11.64 -18.26 -14.77
C ALA A 601 12.17 -19.43 -13.94
N ILE A 602 11.38 -19.87 -12.97
CA ILE A 602 11.74 -21.03 -12.16
C ILE A 602 11.15 -22.32 -12.72
N ARG A 603 11.80 -23.42 -12.42
CA ARG A 603 11.30 -24.78 -12.62
C ARG A 603 11.33 -25.51 -11.28
N TRP A 604 10.16 -26.01 -10.87
CA TRP A 604 10.05 -26.79 -9.65
C TRP A 604 10.78 -28.14 -9.79
N LEU A 605 11.52 -28.50 -8.77
CA LEU A 605 12.05 -29.85 -8.53
C LEU A 605 11.18 -30.57 -7.52
N LEU A 606 10.71 -29.86 -6.49
CA LEU A 606 9.72 -30.27 -5.52
C LEU A 606 8.75 -29.11 -5.34
N PRO A 607 7.56 -29.14 -5.96
CA PRO A 607 6.59 -28.07 -5.85
C PRO A 607 5.91 -28.02 -4.48
N PRO A 608 5.28 -26.90 -4.12
CA PRO A 608 4.44 -26.84 -2.92
C PRO A 608 3.26 -27.81 -3.06
N ASP A 609 3.14 -28.75 -2.12
CA ASP A 609 2.11 -29.77 -2.09
C ASP A 609 1.59 -29.97 -0.66
N ALA A 610 0.32 -29.65 -0.42
CA ALA A 610 -0.33 -29.80 0.88
C ALA A 610 -0.45 -31.27 1.34
N THR A 611 -0.38 -32.23 0.41
CA THR A 611 -0.49 -33.67 0.69
C THR A 611 0.85 -34.34 0.94
N ALA A 612 1.96 -33.63 0.72
CA ALA A 612 3.29 -34.17 0.90
C ALA A 612 3.56 -34.52 2.38
N GLN A 613 4.21 -35.66 2.60
CA GLN A 613 4.59 -36.09 3.96
C GLN A 613 5.65 -35.19 4.60
N ASN A 614 6.53 -34.63 3.77
CA ASN A 614 7.47 -33.60 4.19
C ASN A 614 7.20 -32.30 3.44
N LYS A 615 7.41 -31.18 4.08
CA LYS A 615 7.12 -29.86 3.53
C LYS A 615 8.39 -29.18 3.04
N VAL A 616 9.17 -29.91 2.24
CA VAL A 616 10.35 -29.40 1.55
C VAL A 616 9.95 -29.03 0.12
N ILE A 617 10.23 -27.79 -0.25
CA ILE A 617 10.09 -27.33 -1.64
C ILE A 617 11.48 -27.08 -2.24
N ALA A 618 11.62 -27.30 -3.55
CA ALA A 618 12.87 -27.05 -4.25
C ALA A 618 12.63 -26.60 -5.69
N TRP A 619 13.42 -25.65 -6.16
CA TRP A 619 13.34 -25.11 -7.51
C TRP A 619 14.73 -24.76 -8.06
N THR A 620 14.78 -24.53 -9.36
CA THR A 620 15.98 -24.10 -10.10
C THR A 620 15.54 -23.13 -11.21
N GLN A 621 16.49 -22.48 -11.88
CA GLN A 621 16.22 -21.70 -13.08
C GLN A 621 15.81 -22.63 -14.23
N GLU A 622 14.85 -22.21 -15.05
CA GLU A 622 14.30 -23.02 -16.15
C GLU A 622 15.29 -23.20 -17.29
N HIS A 623 15.90 -22.11 -17.76
CA HIS A 623 16.71 -22.12 -19.00
C HIS A 623 18.21 -22.32 -18.77
N ARG A 624 18.73 -21.86 -17.63
CA ARG A 624 20.15 -21.98 -17.28
C ARG A 624 20.29 -22.38 -15.81
N PRO A 625 20.03 -23.65 -15.49
CA PRO A 625 20.04 -24.11 -14.10
C PRO A 625 21.45 -24.06 -13.52
N SER A 626 21.79 -22.98 -12.86
CA SER A 626 23.06 -22.79 -12.18
C SER A 626 22.96 -23.03 -10.69
N TYR A 627 21.75 -22.86 -10.14
CA TYR A 627 21.49 -22.96 -8.70
C TYR A 627 20.28 -23.85 -8.44
N VAL A 628 20.29 -24.53 -7.29
CA VAL A 628 19.14 -25.21 -6.72
C VAL A 628 18.83 -24.55 -5.38
N PHE A 629 17.61 -24.05 -5.25
CA PHE A 629 17.07 -23.48 -4.03
C PHE A 629 16.21 -24.50 -3.34
N ILE A 630 16.37 -24.68 -2.03
CA ILE A 630 15.64 -25.65 -1.23
C ILE A 630 15.15 -24.95 0.03
N ALA A 631 13.89 -25.15 0.39
CA ALA A 631 13.30 -24.62 1.61
C ALA A 631 12.58 -25.72 2.39
N ASN A 632 12.92 -25.87 3.67
CA ASN A 632 12.17 -26.69 4.61
C ASN A 632 11.16 -25.80 5.35
N LEU A 633 9.89 -26.04 5.12
CA LEU A 633 8.77 -25.26 5.69
C LEU A 633 8.23 -25.89 6.99
N GLU A 634 8.77 -27.00 7.45
CA GLU A 634 8.44 -27.53 8.77
C GLU A 634 8.99 -26.63 9.87
N SER A 635 8.21 -26.39 10.91
CA SER A 635 8.61 -25.52 12.03
C SER A 635 9.56 -26.18 13.01
N GLU A 636 9.49 -27.52 13.16
CA GLU A 636 10.20 -28.26 14.21
C GLU A 636 11.02 -29.45 13.68
N VAL A 637 10.73 -29.91 12.47
CA VAL A 637 11.27 -31.18 11.96
C VAL A 637 12.36 -30.94 10.93
N THR A 638 13.53 -31.49 11.18
CA THR A 638 14.60 -31.59 10.18
C THR A 638 14.23 -32.61 9.12
N GLN A 639 14.38 -32.25 7.84
CA GLN A 639 13.95 -33.07 6.72
C GLN A 639 15.12 -33.62 5.88
N PRO A 640 15.03 -34.87 5.39
CA PRO A 640 16.04 -35.42 4.51
C PRO A 640 15.91 -34.86 3.08
N LEU A 641 17.04 -34.69 2.41
CA LEU A 641 17.13 -34.25 1.00
C LEU A 641 17.26 -35.44 0.01
N SER A 642 16.94 -36.66 0.46
CA SER A 642 17.08 -37.87 -0.36
C SER A 642 16.26 -37.91 -1.64
N GLN A 643 15.24 -37.03 -1.76
CA GLN A 643 14.43 -36.89 -2.96
C GLN A 643 15.12 -36.09 -4.08
N LEU A 644 16.24 -35.41 -3.75
CA LEU A 644 16.99 -34.57 -4.69
C LEU A 644 18.34 -35.22 -5.00
N SER A 645 18.68 -35.34 -6.30
CA SER A 645 20.01 -35.78 -6.73
C SER A 645 20.95 -34.58 -6.73
N LEU A 646 21.69 -34.39 -5.64
CA LEU A 646 22.59 -33.27 -5.43
C LEU A 646 24.10 -33.62 -5.60
N ASP A 647 24.41 -34.78 -6.13
CA ASP A 647 25.83 -35.30 -6.26
C ASP A 647 26.72 -34.37 -7.09
N ASN A 648 26.12 -33.62 -8.06
CA ASN A 648 26.84 -32.69 -8.91
C ASN A 648 26.72 -31.22 -8.46
N TYR A 649 26.34 -31.00 -7.20
CA TYR A 649 26.14 -29.66 -6.68
C TYR A 649 26.97 -29.44 -5.41
N THR A 650 27.37 -28.21 -5.19
CA THR A 650 28.05 -27.77 -3.97
C THR A 650 27.13 -26.84 -3.18
N LEU A 651 26.95 -27.11 -1.89
CA LEU A 651 26.24 -26.20 -0.98
C LEU A 651 27.03 -24.89 -0.83
N ILE A 652 26.46 -23.77 -1.20
CA ILE A 652 27.10 -22.45 -1.18
C ILE A 652 26.48 -21.46 -0.20
N PHE A 653 25.24 -21.70 0.22
CA PHE A 653 24.55 -20.87 1.21
C PHE A 653 23.54 -21.68 2.02
N GLN A 654 23.39 -21.32 3.28
CA GLN A 654 22.37 -21.85 4.19
C GLN A 654 21.96 -20.77 5.21
N THR A 655 20.66 -20.64 5.46
CA THR A 655 20.14 -19.68 6.46
C THR A 655 20.44 -20.16 7.89
N THR A 656 20.45 -21.47 8.11
CA THR A 656 20.74 -22.12 9.38
C THR A 656 21.67 -23.31 9.14
N SER A 657 22.78 -23.35 9.81
CA SER A 657 23.77 -24.42 9.66
C SER A 657 23.32 -25.73 10.33
N THR A 658 23.50 -26.84 9.63
CA THR A 658 23.35 -28.20 10.18
C THR A 658 24.67 -28.93 10.13
N GLN A 659 24.85 -29.94 11.02
CA GLN A 659 26.03 -30.80 10.99
C GLN A 659 25.96 -31.81 9.83
N ASP A 660 24.75 -32.23 9.46
CA ASP A 660 24.51 -33.18 8.36
C ASP A 660 24.10 -32.45 7.10
N LYS A 661 24.88 -32.54 6.03
CA LYS A 661 24.63 -31.94 4.72
C LYS A 661 23.47 -32.57 3.94
N HIS A 662 22.93 -33.69 4.42
CA HIS A 662 21.79 -34.38 3.82
C HIS A 662 20.46 -34.09 4.55
N MET A 663 20.51 -33.29 5.59
CA MET A 663 19.36 -32.97 6.45
C MET A 663 19.22 -31.46 6.59
N ILE A 664 18.09 -30.91 6.06
CA ILE A 664 17.81 -29.49 6.14
C ILE A 664 17.04 -29.14 7.42
N ALA A 665 17.52 -28.15 8.16
CA ALA A 665 16.92 -27.71 9.42
C ALA A 665 15.50 -27.15 9.23
N PRO A 666 14.68 -27.13 10.29
CA PRO A 666 13.37 -26.49 10.26
C PRO A 666 13.47 -25.01 9.86
N ASN A 667 12.43 -24.49 9.18
CA ASN A 667 12.33 -23.10 8.77
C ASN A 667 13.62 -22.53 8.13
N SER A 668 14.30 -23.35 7.33
CA SER A 668 15.57 -22.96 6.72
C SER A 668 15.60 -23.10 5.21
N GLY A 669 16.42 -22.27 4.58
CA GLY A 669 16.65 -22.25 3.14
C GLY A 669 18.11 -22.53 2.79
N TRP A 670 18.33 -23.36 1.80
CA TRP A 670 19.64 -23.74 1.31
C TRP A 670 19.78 -23.44 -0.18
N VAL A 671 20.99 -23.08 -0.62
CA VAL A 671 21.31 -22.88 -2.03
C VAL A 671 22.53 -23.70 -2.40
N TYR A 672 22.35 -24.51 -3.44
CA TYR A 672 23.41 -25.29 -4.06
C TYR A 672 23.76 -24.70 -5.43
N LYS A 673 25.03 -24.71 -5.79
CA LYS A 673 25.52 -24.35 -7.11
C LYS A 673 25.95 -25.61 -7.87
N ILE A 674 25.60 -25.69 -9.16
CA ILE A 674 26.06 -26.79 -10.01
C ILE A 674 27.59 -26.76 -10.16
N ASN A 675 28.21 -27.91 -10.02
CA ASN A 675 29.64 -28.02 -10.25
C ASN A 675 29.91 -27.90 -11.75
N GLU A 676 30.73 -26.94 -12.17
CA GLU A 676 31.21 -26.87 -13.54
C GLU A 676 31.93 -28.20 -13.84
N LYS A 677 31.47 -28.91 -14.87
CA LYS A 677 32.25 -30.03 -15.40
C LYS A 677 33.61 -29.47 -15.82
N MET A 678 34.68 -29.85 -15.16
CA MET A 678 36.00 -29.64 -15.71
C MET A 678 36.02 -30.28 -17.11
N GLY A 679 35.89 -29.42 -18.14
CA GLY A 679 35.95 -29.80 -19.55
C GLY A 679 37.36 -30.20 -19.99
#